data_44dcd8fd5289de8b476ea574fc20cec3
#
_entry.id   44dcd8fd5289de8b476ea574fc20cec3
#
_cell.length_a   1.000
_cell.length_b   1.000
_cell.length_c   1.000
_cell.angle_alpha   90.00
_cell.angle_beta   90.00
_cell.angle_gamma   90.00
#
_symmetry.space_group_name_H-M   'P 1'
#
loop_
_entity.id
_entity.type
_entity.pdbx_description
1 polymer ?
#
loop_
_entity_poly.entity_id
_entity_poly.type
_entity_poly.pdbx_seq_one_letter_code
_entity_poly.pdbx_strand_id
1 'polypeptide(L)'
;MDDGPTVYPDDMFCVRLVAFLTVVGALSAPAQTLHLLPAPREVQAGGLQPLPQGIHLTCTSCFTDAEDTFTVQDLTQTLAARGIPSGGNFTVSLTRTQNLPEEMKAEGYTITPGQGANSLVLAASTSAGLFYAAQTLKQMIEHDGAAAVLHVATIRDWPAMKYRGLHDDLSRGPVPTLAFQKHLIRTLAAYKVNIYSPYFEHTQQYTSNPLPAPPGGSISAEDARAITAYAAQFHITIVPEQEAFGHLRHSLIWEQYQALAETPHGAVLTPTQPGSVELINQWFTELAAMYPGPFLHIGADETTDLGVGATKADVDTRGLPVVYLDFLQKIVTKLEPLHRKILFWGDIAQGSPDLLKAMPQSFKQQTIAVAWGYSPDPKGFGHILKPYTEAGFEVWAAPSINNYRQVYPNQQVALEDIQEFTRDAQRFGATGQLNTLWNDDGESLADQNWYGILFGAAAAWQAGESSIPAFQGSYAQVFHGDSTGLLNHAQMELTAAMAILHDAKVIGATEGTDGLFWVDPWSGTPVKDGQLFASRMRPISAKIRLHAEAAITLIAQARAAAPPVARAGENLGSGNDYASPATSLREPNAIDAMELGARRIDFLALKFQLADEITSAYARAYIAANSTDPKMHRTMYREMSDINGVNGRLQDITWGYSQLRDLYEQAWLRTNRPYGLRPVLEHYDYEVALWQGRIDKVRSAQRQMSETKLLPTAAEVGIPTPPQ
;
A
#
# COMPACT_ATOMS: atom_id res chain seq x y z
N MET A 1 -37.26 -64.77 13.36
CA MET A 1 -38.20 -64.87 14.46
C MET A 1 -38.53 -63.44 14.79
N ASP A 2 -39.49 -62.92 14.09
CA ASP A 2 -40.90 -62.76 14.46
C ASP A 2 -41.04 -61.75 15.57
N ASP A 3 -41.84 -60.81 15.58
CA ASP A 3 -43.03 -60.24 14.93
C ASP A 3 -43.18 -58.82 15.44
N GLY A 4 -43.56 -57.81 14.80
CA GLY A 4 -44.82 -57.47 14.29
C GLY A 4 -45.70 -56.68 15.32
N PRO A 5 -46.62 -55.82 14.92
CA PRO A 5 -46.93 -54.52 15.56
C PRO A 5 -48.24 -54.52 16.31
N THR A 6 -48.53 -53.50 17.15
CA THR A 6 -49.88 -53.13 17.62
C THR A 6 -49.92 -51.66 18.06
N VAL A 7 -50.64 -50.77 17.38
CA VAL A 7 -52.03 -50.33 17.43
C VAL A 7 -52.42 -49.49 18.69
N TYR A 8 -52.88 -48.25 18.40
CA TYR A 8 -53.50 -47.24 19.26
C TYR A 8 -54.75 -47.73 20.04
N PRO A 9 -55.20 -47.04 21.08
CA PRO A 9 -56.34 -46.17 20.86
C PRO A 9 -56.42 -44.83 21.64
N ASP A 10 -57.23 -44.02 21.10
CA ASP A 10 -57.82 -42.71 21.33
C ASP A 10 -58.22 -42.25 22.75
N ASP A 11 -58.41 -40.92 22.78
CA ASP A 11 -59.34 -40.09 23.55
C ASP A 11 -59.00 -39.67 24.99
N MET A 12 -58.74 -38.35 25.14
CA MET A 12 -59.71 -37.48 25.86
C MET A 12 -59.29 -35.99 25.84
N PHE A 13 -60.21 -35.16 25.36
CA PHE A 13 -60.13 -33.69 25.39
C PHE A 13 -60.10 -33.17 26.84
N CYS A 14 -59.12 -32.30 27.12
CA CYS A 14 -59.14 -31.36 28.22
C CYS A 14 -58.75 -29.96 27.76
N VAL A 15 -59.74 -29.10 27.55
CA VAL A 15 -59.56 -27.68 27.24
C VAL A 15 -59.02 -26.98 28.47
N ARG A 16 -57.73 -26.52 28.42
CA ARG A 16 -57.20 -25.52 29.35
C ARG A 16 -56.96 -24.23 28.61
N LEU A 17 -57.75 -23.22 29.03
CA LEU A 17 -57.61 -21.83 28.64
C LEU A 17 -56.25 -21.34 29.10
N VAL A 18 -55.27 -21.08 28.14
CA VAL A 18 -54.03 -20.41 28.44
C VAL A 18 -54.16 -18.97 27.99
N ALA A 19 -54.16 -18.06 28.94
CA ALA A 19 -54.11 -16.62 28.70
C ALA A 19 -52.77 -16.28 28.03
N PHE A 20 -52.80 -15.81 26.77
CA PHE A 20 -51.65 -15.23 26.10
C PHE A 20 -51.36 -13.84 26.71
N LEU A 21 -50.33 -13.75 27.56
CA LEU A 21 -49.68 -12.48 27.84
C LEU A 21 -48.81 -12.12 26.59
N THR A 22 -49.31 -11.19 25.81
CA THR A 22 -48.49 -10.53 24.77
C THR A 22 -47.44 -9.67 25.48
N VAL A 23 -46.26 -10.24 25.66
CA VAL A 23 -45.06 -9.44 25.93
C VAL A 23 -44.71 -8.80 24.58
N VAL A 24 -45.03 -7.52 24.44
CA VAL A 24 -44.49 -6.66 23.39
C VAL A 24 -43.01 -6.50 23.72
N GLY A 25 -42.18 -7.41 23.20
CA GLY A 25 -40.75 -7.22 23.14
C GLY A 25 -40.49 -6.04 22.22
N ALA A 26 -40.01 -4.92 22.77
CA ALA A 26 -39.41 -3.87 21.97
C ALA A 26 -38.25 -4.52 21.19
N LEU A 27 -38.47 -4.74 19.91
CA LEU A 27 -37.39 -5.02 18.97
C LEU A 27 -36.47 -3.78 19.02
N SER A 28 -35.45 -3.85 19.87
CA SER A 28 -34.31 -2.92 19.75
C SER A 28 -33.76 -3.10 18.32
N ALA A 29 -33.94 -2.07 17.50
CA ALA A 29 -33.23 -1.99 16.22
C ALA A 29 -31.75 -2.29 16.49
N PRO A 30 -31.08 -3.09 15.67
CA PRO A 30 -29.66 -3.32 15.86
C PRO A 30 -28.98 -1.95 15.95
N ALA A 31 -28.21 -1.72 17.01
CA ALA A 31 -27.44 -0.50 17.16
C ALA A 31 -26.56 -0.37 15.91
N GLN A 32 -26.80 0.69 15.12
CA GLN A 32 -26.04 0.93 13.91
C GLN A 32 -24.57 1.08 14.30
N THR A 33 -23.71 0.22 13.77
CA THR A 33 -22.30 0.15 14.16
C THR A 33 -21.60 1.42 13.71
N LEU A 34 -21.01 2.15 14.63
CA LEU A 34 -20.18 3.32 14.32
C LEU A 34 -18.81 2.84 13.82
N HIS A 35 -18.50 3.15 12.56
CA HIS A 35 -17.23 2.81 11.91
C HIS A 35 -16.25 3.96 12.03
N LEU A 36 -15.10 3.73 12.68
CA LEU A 36 -14.04 4.71 12.88
C LEU A 36 -12.67 4.08 12.64
N LEU A 37 -11.79 4.79 11.95
CA LEU A 37 -10.40 4.40 11.68
C LEU A 37 -9.44 5.57 11.98
N PRO A 38 -8.45 5.38 12.85
CA PRO A 38 -8.30 4.28 13.81
C PRO A 38 -9.49 4.17 14.76
N ALA A 39 -9.81 2.95 15.23
CA ALA A 39 -10.83 2.78 16.24
C ALA A 39 -10.39 3.45 17.55
N PRO A 40 -11.19 4.33 18.15
CA PRO A 40 -10.85 4.98 19.42
C PRO A 40 -10.75 3.99 20.58
N ARG A 41 -9.99 4.36 21.60
CA ARG A 41 -9.80 3.51 22.79
C ARG A 41 -11.09 3.30 23.59
N GLU A 42 -11.88 4.34 23.74
CA GLU A 42 -13.11 4.28 24.52
C GLU A 42 -14.23 4.93 23.71
N VAL A 43 -15.28 4.18 23.41
CA VAL A 43 -16.45 4.64 22.66
C VAL A 43 -17.72 4.19 23.36
N GLN A 44 -18.59 5.13 23.64
CA GLN A 44 -19.96 4.86 24.05
C GLN A 44 -20.89 5.45 23.00
N ALA A 45 -21.51 4.59 22.20
CA ALA A 45 -22.45 5.00 21.17
C ALA A 45 -23.68 5.68 21.79
N GLY A 46 -24.12 6.75 21.15
CA GLY A 46 -25.37 7.46 21.45
C GLY A 46 -26.40 7.29 20.33
N GLY A 47 -27.19 8.31 20.10
CA GLY A 47 -28.22 8.31 19.06
C GLY A 47 -27.72 8.85 17.71
N LEU A 48 -28.60 8.78 16.71
CA LEU A 48 -28.41 9.38 15.40
C LEU A 48 -29.02 10.79 15.37
N GLN A 49 -28.28 11.74 14.84
CA GLN A 49 -28.71 13.13 14.69
C GLN A 49 -28.71 13.52 13.21
N PRO A 50 -29.87 13.68 12.56
CA PRO A 50 -29.94 14.22 11.21
C PRO A 50 -29.44 15.66 11.15
N LEU A 51 -28.76 16.01 10.07
CA LEU A 51 -28.12 17.31 9.86
C LEU A 51 -28.68 18.08 8.62
N PRO A 52 -30.00 18.17 8.42
CA PRO A 52 -30.57 18.77 7.21
C PRO A 52 -30.25 20.26 7.06
N GLN A 53 -29.94 20.94 8.15
CA GLN A 53 -29.53 22.34 8.18
C GLN A 53 -28.04 22.54 8.40
N GLY A 54 -27.27 21.44 8.53
CA GLY A 54 -25.83 21.47 8.73
C GLY A 54 -25.39 21.58 10.19
N ILE A 55 -24.15 22.06 10.38
CA ILE A 55 -23.46 22.15 11.67
C ILE A 55 -22.98 23.58 11.91
N HIS A 56 -23.29 24.11 13.10
CA HIS A 56 -22.69 25.36 13.59
C HIS A 56 -21.42 25.07 14.36
N LEU A 57 -20.26 25.52 13.85
CA LEU A 57 -18.97 25.35 14.50
C LEU A 57 -18.62 26.55 15.38
N THR A 58 -18.21 26.30 16.60
CA THR A 58 -17.65 27.30 17.51
C THR A 58 -16.27 26.89 18.00
N CYS A 59 -15.38 27.83 18.19
CA CYS A 59 -14.02 27.58 18.66
C CYS A 59 -13.57 28.71 19.58
N THR A 60 -13.20 28.37 20.81
CA THR A 60 -12.80 29.37 21.82
C THR A 60 -11.35 29.78 21.67
N SER A 61 -10.45 28.90 21.23
CA SER A 61 -9.01 29.15 21.08
C SER A 61 -8.60 29.69 19.71
N CYS A 62 -9.47 29.64 18.71
CA CYS A 62 -9.16 30.02 17.33
C CYS A 62 -8.81 31.50 17.14
N PHE A 63 -9.16 32.36 18.07
CA PHE A 63 -8.80 33.79 18.02
C PHE A 63 -7.33 34.05 18.38
N THR A 64 -6.66 33.08 19.01
CA THR A 64 -5.29 33.23 19.52
C THR A 64 -4.34 32.15 19.00
N ASP A 65 -4.85 31.10 18.38
CA ASP A 65 -4.09 29.95 17.92
C ASP A 65 -4.36 29.68 16.43
N ALA A 66 -3.32 29.78 15.61
CA ALA A 66 -3.41 29.61 14.16
C ALA A 66 -3.66 28.14 13.74
N GLU A 67 -3.14 27.17 14.52
CA GLU A 67 -3.34 25.74 14.25
C GLU A 67 -4.79 25.33 14.55
N ASP A 68 -5.38 25.86 15.63
CA ASP A 68 -6.80 25.65 15.93
C ASP A 68 -7.70 26.30 14.87
N THR A 69 -7.32 27.49 14.38
CA THR A 69 -8.01 28.14 13.25
C THR A 69 -7.98 27.27 12.01
N PHE A 70 -6.82 26.68 11.69
CA PHE A 70 -6.68 25.74 10.56
C PHE A 70 -7.57 24.51 10.74
N THR A 71 -7.65 23.95 11.94
CA THR A 71 -8.52 22.80 12.26
C THR A 71 -9.99 23.10 11.92
N VAL A 72 -10.49 24.28 12.28
CA VAL A 72 -11.87 24.71 11.94
C VAL A 72 -12.03 24.93 10.45
N GLN A 73 -11.04 25.51 9.77
CA GLN A 73 -11.06 25.71 8.33
C GLN A 73 -11.10 24.38 7.57
N ASP A 74 -10.25 23.43 7.93
CA ASP A 74 -10.20 22.07 7.34
C ASP A 74 -11.51 21.31 7.56
N LEU A 75 -12.09 21.39 8.77
CA LEU A 75 -13.40 20.82 9.05
C LEU A 75 -14.49 21.48 8.23
N THR A 76 -14.54 22.82 8.17
CA THR A 76 -15.52 23.59 7.40
C THR A 76 -15.44 23.25 5.91
N GLN A 77 -14.24 23.21 5.35
CA GLN A 77 -14.02 22.85 3.94
C GLN A 77 -14.46 21.42 3.65
N THR A 78 -14.17 20.48 4.55
CA THR A 78 -14.60 19.09 4.40
C THR A 78 -16.12 18.96 4.43
N LEU A 79 -16.80 19.62 5.36
CA LEU A 79 -18.26 19.62 5.44
C LEU A 79 -18.89 20.27 4.20
N ALA A 80 -18.34 21.38 3.74
CA ALA A 80 -18.81 22.06 2.52
C ALA A 80 -18.64 21.18 1.27
N ALA A 81 -17.49 20.49 1.13
CA ALA A 81 -17.24 19.55 0.03
C ALA A 81 -18.22 18.35 0.04
N ARG A 82 -18.72 17.99 1.22
CA ARG A 82 -19.77 16.97 1.40
C ARG A 82 -21.20 17.53 1.28
N GLY A 83 -21.36 18.81 0.90
CA GLY A 83 -22.66 19.46 0.77
C GLY A 83 -23.40 19.66 2.12
N ILE A 84 -22.69 19.64 3.24
CA ILE A 84 -23.24 19.88 4.58
C ILE A 84 -23.10 21.36 4.92
N PRO A 85 -24.20 22.11 5.07
CA PRO A 85 -24.11 23.55 5.28
C PRO A 85 -23.41 23.94 6.59
N SER A 86 -22.73 25.06 6.59
CA SER A 86 -22.27 25.70 7.82
C SER A 86 -23.43 26.50 8.44
N GLY A 87 -23.73 26.24 9.71
CA GLY A 87 -24.87 26.85 10.42
C GLY A 87 -25.82 25.78 10.95
N GLY A 88 -27.10 26.14 11.08
CA GLY A 88 -28.09 25.21 11.63
C GLY A 88 -28.15 25.21 13.16
N ASN A 89 -28.95 24.28 13.70
CA ASN A 89 -29.27 24.20 15.13
C ASN A 89 -28.46 23.12 15.88
N PHE A 90 -27.56 22.41 15.20
CA PHE A 90 -26.62 21.49 15.84
C PHE A 90 -25.25 22.18 16.00
N THR A 91 -24.79 22.31 17.23
CA THR A 91 -23.54 23.03 17.52
C THR A 91 -22.41 22.04 17.85
N VAL A 92 -21.26 22.23 17.22
CA VAL A 92 -20.01 21.55 17.60
C VAL A 92 -19.02 22.59 18.12
N SER A 93 -18.62 22.43 19.38
CA SER A 93 -17.72 23.34 20.05
C SER A 93 -16.32 22.72 20.17
N LEU A 94 -15.31 23.39 19.64
CA LEU A 94 -13.91 23.04 19.80
C LEU A 94 -13.32 23.84 20.95
N THR A 95 -12.70 23.16 21.93
CA THR A 95 -12.20 23.83 23.14
C THR A 95 -10.89 23.22 23.63
N ARG A 96 -10.03 24.06 24.17
CA ARG A 96 -8.83 23.64 24.88
C ARG A 96 -9.14 23.35 26.34
N THR A 97 -8.56 22.29 26.91
CA THR A 97 -8.71 21.91 28.31
C THR A 97 -7.37 21.44 28.87
N GLN A 98 -7.12 21.75 30.14
CA GLN A 98 -5.94 21.24 30.88
C GLN A 98 -6.30 20.02 31.76
N ASN A 99 -7.56 19.60 31.75
CA ASN A 99 -8.07 18.57 32.67
C ASN A 99 -8.05 17.17 32.06
N LEU A 100 -7.18 16.88 31.07
CA LEU A 100 -7.00 15.54 30.54
C LEU A 100 -5.95 14.76 31.33
N PRO A 101 -6.09 13.43 31.46
CA PRO A 101 -5.04 12.55 31.98
C PRO A 101 -3.73 12.72 31.25
N GLU A 102 -2.59 12.38 31.89
CA GLU A 102 -1.25 12.60 31.36
C GLU A 102 -1.04 11.97 29.99
N GLU A 103 -1.51 10.73 29.80
CA GLU A 103 -1.43 9.98 28.56
C GLU A 103 -2.20 10.61 27.39
N MET A 104 -3.16 11.47 27.68
CA MET A 104 -3.97 12.18 26.69
C MET A 104 -3.45 13.60 26.37
N LYS A 105 -2.54 14.16 27.18
CA LYS A 105 -2.15 15.57 27.07
C LYS A 105 -1.53 15.93 25.73
N ALA A 106 -0.71 15.04 25.15
CA ALA A 106 0.05 15.37 23.94
C ALA A 106 -0.84 15.41 22.69
N GLU A 107 -1.60 14.35 22.43
CA GLU A 107 -2.38 14.18 21.21
C GLU A 107 -3.77 13.59 21.46
N GLY A 108 -4.11 13.31 22.72
CA GLY A 108 -5.42 12.77 23.09
C GLY A 108 -6.52 13.83 23.07
N TYR A 109 -7.76 13.34 22.97
CA TYR A 109 -8.96 14.18 22.92
C TYR A 109 -10.18 13.47 23.49
N THR A 110 -11.21 14.27 23.76
CA THR A 110 -12.55 13.77 24.07
C THR A 110 -13.59 14.36 23.10
N ILE A 111 -14.60 13.56 22.78
CA ILE A 111 -15.84 14.01 22.14
C ILE A 111 -16.97 13.67 23.08
N THR A 112 -17.75 14.65 23.51
CA THR A 112 -18.85 14.44 24.48
C THR A 112 -20.09 15.22 24.06
N PRO A 113 -21.30 14.72 24.35
CA PRO A 113 -22.51 15.56 24.27
C PRO A 113 -22.35 16.84 25.07
N GLY A 114 -22.76 17.97 24.50
CA GLY A 114 -22.74 19.26 25.21
C GLY A 114 -23.92 19.41 26.16
N GLN A 115 -24.04 20.60 26.78
CA GLN A 115 -25.11 20.90 27.74
C GLN A 115 -26.50 21.03 27.09
N GLY A 116 -26.61 21.16 25.77
CA GLY A 116 -27.85 21.21 25.01
C GLY A 116 -28.12 19.92 24.22
N ALA A 117 -29.39 19.63 23.96
CA ALA A 117 -29.80 18.41 23.24
C ALA A 117 -29.16 18.25 21.85
N ASN A 118 -28.76 19.35 21.21
CA ASN A 118 -28.20 19.39 19.86
C ASN A 118 -26.76 19.95 19.88
N SER A 119 -25.90 19.39 20.71
CA SER A 119 -24.51 19.85 20.77
C SER A 119 -23.51 18.75 21.08
N LEU A 120 -22.30 18.89 20.51
CA LEU A 120 -21.09 18.13 20.85
C LEU A 120 -19.96 19.07 21.25
N VAL A 121 -19.10 18.60 22.15
CA VAL A 121 -17.87 19.29 22.55
C VAL A 121 -16.68 18.40 22.18
N LEU A 122 -15.77 18.93 21.38
CA LEU A 122 -14.46 18.38 21.09
C LEU A 122 -13.48 19.09 22.01
N ALA A 123 -12.78 18.33 22.87
CA ALA A 123 -11.85 18.92 23.81
C ALA A 123 -10.48 18.22 23.78
N ALA A 124 -9.41 19.01 23.77
CA ALA A 124 -8.02 18.53 23.81
C ALA A 124 -7.10 19.52 24.53
N SER A 125 -5.90 19.06 24.92
CA SER A 125 -4.91 19.95 25.55
C SER A 125 -4.04 20.67 24.53
N THR A 126 -3.88 20.12 23.32
CA THR A 126 -3.03 20.63 22.24
C THR A 126 -3.82 20.86 20.95
N SER A 127 -3.25 21.61 20.01
CA SER A 127 -3.81 21.76 18.65
C SER A 127 -3.89 20.42 17.94
N ALA A 128 -2.86 19.57 18.04
CA ALA A 128 -2.84 18.24 17.44
C ALA A 128 -4.00 17.37 17.95
N GLY A 129 -4.23 17.32 19.28
CA GLY A 129 -5.36 16.59 19.84
C GLY A 129 -6.71 17.12 19.36
N LEU A 130 -6.86 18.45 19.25
CA LEU A 130 -8.08 19.07 18.73
C LEU A 130 -8.30 18.77 17.25
N PHE A 131 -7.22 18.77 16.45
CA PHE A 131 -7.22 18.35 15.05
C PHE A 131 -7.69 16.89 14.91
N TYR A 132 -7.13 15.97 15.71
CA TYR A 132 -7.53 14.56 15.66
C TYR A 132 -8.98 14.32 16.11
N ALA A 133 -9.48 15.10 17.06
CA ALA A 133 -10.90 15.11 17.41
C ALA A 133 -11.78 15.50 16.21
N ALA A 134 -11.37 16.53 15.47
CA ALA A 134 -12.07 16.96 14.25
C ALA A 134 -12.02 15.91 13.14
N GLN A 135 -10.90 15.19 12.97
CA GLN A 135 -10.84 14.08 12.00
C GLN A 135 -11.80 12.93 12.40
N THR A 136 -11.89 12.62 13.67
CA THR A 136 -12.86 11.63 14.16
C THR A 136 -14.30 12.09 13.95
N LEU A 137 -14.61 13.36 14.21
CA LEU A 137 -15.93 13.93 13.92
C LEU A 137 -16.34 13.78 12.45
N LYS A 138 -15.40 14.01 11.52
CA LYS A 138 -15.66 13.82 10.07
C LYS A 138 -16.10 12.41 9.72
N GLN A 139 -15.55 11.40 10.41
CA GLN A 139 -15.91 9.98 10.23
C GLN A 139 -17.22 9.62 10.92
N MET A 140 -17.60 10.33 11.99
CA MET A 140 -18.89 10.16 12.68
C MET A 140 -20.08 10.63 11.84
N ILE A 141 -19.88 11.31 10.73
CA ILE A 141 -20.94 11.80 9.84
C ILE A 141 -21.06 10.85 8.65
N GLU A 142 -22.20 10.20 8.53
CA GLU A 142 -22.57 9.37 7.38
C GLU A 142 -23.39 10.19 6.38
N HIS A 143 -23.35 9.75 5.12
CA HIS A 143 -24.00 10.39 3.98
C HIS A 143 -23.60 11.85 3.75
N ASP A 144 -24.04 12.40 2.65
CA ASP A 144 -23.69 13.74 2.19
C ASP A 144 -24.94 14.59 1.97
N GLY A 145 -24.77 15.90 1.93
CA GLY A 145 -25.84 16.84 1.69
C GLY A 145 -26.97 16.79 2.75
N ALA A 146 -28.22 16.89 2.29
CA ALA A 146 -29.38 16.89 3.17
C ALA A 146 -29.66 15.55 3.87
N ALA A 147 -29.05 14.45 3.40
CA ALA A 147 -29.14 13.11 4.01
C ALA A 147 -28.10 12.88 5.11
N ALA A 148 -27.23 13.85 5.39
CA ALA A 148 -26.18 13.71 6.38
C ALA A 148 -26.73 13.41 7.77
N VAL A 149 -26.14 12.41 8.44
CA VAL A 149 -26.50 11.97 9.79
C VAL A 149 -25.24 11.88 10.62
N LEU A 150 -25.26 12.48 11.81
CA LEU A 150 -24.18 12.39 12.79
C LEU A 150 -24.47 11.27 13.79
N HIS A 151 -23.55 10.35 13.97
CA HIS A 151 -23.52 9.42 15.08
C HIS A 151 -23.05 10.16 16.34
N VAL A 152 -23.96 10.48 17.24
CA VAL A 152 -23.59 11.08 18.52
C VAL A 152 -22.96 10.01 19.39
N ALA A 153 -21.77 10.27 19.93
CA ALA A 153 -21.04 9.33 20.79
C ALA A 153 -20.24 10.07 21.86
N THR A 154 -19.97 9.38 22.96
CA THR A 154 -18.91 9.79 23.90
C THR A 154 -17.65 9.03 23.58
N ILE A 155 -16.57 9.76 23.29
CA ILE A 155 -15.28 9.20 22.88
C ILE A 155 -14.19 9.77 23.78
N ARG A 156 -13.28 8.88 24.22
CA ARG A 156 -11.97 9.24 24.77
C ARG A 156 -10.90 8.49 24.02
N ASP A 157 -9.92 9.21 23.45
CA ASP A 157 -8.97 8.60 22.54
C ASP A 157 -7.58 9.25 22.61
N TRP A 158 -6.54 8.43 22.48
CA TRP A 158 -5.13 8.83 22.46
C TRP A 158 -4.25 7.75 21.85
N PRO A 159 -3.11 8.12 21.22
CA PRO A 159 -2.25 7.16 20.54
C PRO A 159 -1.52 6.20 21.47
N ALA A 160 -1.23 4.99 20.99
CA ALA A 160 -0.35 4.04 21.68
C ALA A 160 1.13 4.35 21.40
N MET A 161 1.45 4.81 20.20
CA MET A 161 2.82 5.14 19.80
C MET A 161 2.94 6.64 19.53
N LYS A 162 4.05 7.22 19.98
CA LYS A 162 4.34 8.66 19.82
C LYS A 162 4.52 9.04 18.35
N TYR A 163 5.22 8.21 17.59
CA TYR A 163 5.48 8.43 16.16
C TYR A 163 4.78 7.36 15.34
N ARG A 164 4.04 7.79 14.35
CA ARG A 164 3.19 6.95 13.50
C ARG A 164 3.40 7.39 12.06
N GLY A 165 4.19 6.61 11.32
CA GLY A 165 4.75 7.06 10.05
C GLY A 165 4.39 6.21 8.85
N LEU A 166 4.49 6.86 7.69
CA LEU A 166 4.62 6.24 6.38
C LEU A 166 6.02 6.56 5.84
N HIS A 167 6.76 5.53 5.48
CA HIS A 167 7.95 5.59 4.62
C HIS A 167 7.52 5.40 3.18
N ASP A 168 8.04 6.21 2.26
CA ASP A 168 7.60 6.25 0.87
C ASP A 168 8.83 6.33 -0.06
N ASP A 169 9.06 5.25 -0.82
CA ASP A 169 10.19 5.16 -1.74
C ASP A 169 9.95 6.00 -3.00
N LEU A 170 10.64 7.12 -3.10
CA LEU A 170 10.59 8.03 -4.24
C LEU A 170 11.76 7.87 -5.23
N SER A 171 12.55 6.80 -5.09
CA SER A 171 13.79 6.62 -5.88
C SER A 171 13.75 5.49 -6.88
N ARG A 172 12.95 4.45 -6.64
CA ARG A 172 12.94 3.24 -7.46
C ARG A 172 11.72 3.11 -8.33
N GLY A 173 11.22 4.20 -8.91
CA GLY A 173 10.07 4.12 -9.82
C GLY A 173 9.26 5.40 -9.84
N PRO A 174 7.97 5.37 -9.42
CA PRO A 174 7.11 6.53 -9.46
C PRO A 174 7.62 7.68 -8.60
N VAL A 175 7.78 8.85 -9.19
CA VAL A 175 8.05 10.09 -8.45
C VAL A 175 6.77 10.92 -8.44
N PRO A 176 6.14 11.13 -7.28
CA PRO A 176 4.84 11.79 -7.22
C PRO A 176 4.92 13.26 -7.59
N THR A 177 3.80 13.78 -8.09
CA THR A 177 3.61 15.22 -8.24
C THR A 177 3.44 15.89 -6.87
N LEU A 178 3.79 17.17 -6.75
CA LEU A 178 3.54 17.93 -5.52
C LEU A 178 2.06 17.94 -5.13
N ALA A 179 1.16 17.96 -6.11
CA ALA A 179 -0.28 17.87 -5.88
C ALA A 179 -0.68 16.56 -5.20
N PHE A 180 -0.15 15.43 -5.67
CA PHE A 180 -0.41 14.14 -5.06
C PHE A 180 0.24 14.02 -3.67
N GLN A 181 1.47 14.51 -3.48
CA GLN A 181 2.09 14.52 -2.16
C GLN A 181 1.25 15.31 -1.13
N LYS A 182 0.67 16.45 -1.52
CA LYS A 182 -0.26 17.20 -0.66
C LYS A 182 -1.54 16.42 -0.37
N HIS A 183 -2.08 15.70 -1.34
CA HIS A 183 -3.22 14.80 -1.14
C HIS A 183 -2.86 13.68 -0.16
N LEU A 184 -1.72 13.02 -0.33
CA LEU A 184 -1.19 11.99 0.55
C LEU A 184 -1.08 12.50 2.01
N ILE A 185 -0.43 13.64 2.22
CA ILE A 185 -0.29 14.28 3.55
C ILE A 185 -1.66 14.52 4.20
N ARG A 186 -2.61 15.11 3.48
CA ARG A 186 -3.95 15.37 4.02
C ARG A 186 -4.68 14.07 4.39
N THR A 187 -4.55 13.04 3.55
CA THR A 187 -5.16 11.73 3.80
C THR A 187 -4.51 11.04 4.99
N LEU A 188 -3.19 11.02 5.08
CA LEU A 188 -2.47 10.47 6.24
C LEU A 188 -2.89 11.14 7.55
N ALA A 189 -3.01 12.46 7.55
CA ALA A 189 -3.44 13.24 8.72
C ALA A 189 -4.88 12.90 9.15
N ALA A 190 -5.79 12.64 8.20
CA ALA A 190 -7.16 12.23 8.49
C ALA A 190 -7.24 10.90 9.25
N TYR A 191 -6.20 10.07 9.13
CA TYR A 191 -6.03 8.81 9.86
C TYR A 191 -4.98 8.88 10.97
N LYS A 192 -4.66 10.10 11.44
CA LYS A 192 -3.82 10.38 12.63
C LYS A 192 -2.36 9.93 12.50
N VAL A 193 -1.84 9.80 11.30
CA VAL A 193 -0.40 9.68 11.03
C VAL A 193 0.25 11.03 11.30
N ASN A 194 1.44 11.05 11.94
CA ASN A 194 2.17 12.27 12.28
C ASN A 194 3.61 12.31 11.73
N ILE A 195 4.03 11.27 11.00
CA ILE A 195 5.34 11.18 10.33
C ILE A 195 5.14 10.81 8.86
N TYR A 196 5.82 11.51 7.97
CA TYR A 196 6.01 11.11 6.58
C TYR A 196 7.49 11.12 6.24
N SER A 197 8.02 9.98 5.79
CA SER A 197 9.44 9.78 5.47
C SER A 197 9.61 9.50 3.98
N PRO A 198 9.85 10.53 3.14
CA PRO A 198 10.23 10.33 1.75
C PRO A 198 11.66 9.80 1.67
N TYR A 199 11.86 8.70 0.93
CA TYR A 199 13.12 8.03 0.74
C TYR A 199 13.79 8.43 -0.56
N PHE A 200 15.08 8.77 -0.48
CA PHE A 200 15.90 9.21 -1.60
C PHE A 200 17.22 8.44 -1.69
N GLU A 201 17.53 7.94 -2.88
CA GLU A 201 18.88 7.51 -3.28
C GLU A 201 19.54 8.59 -4.18
N HIS A 202 18.76 9.16 -5.10
CA HIS A 202 19.25 10.11 -6.11
C HIS A 202 18.17 11.11 -6.57
N THR A 203 16.93 10.95 -6.17
CA THR A 203 15.81 11.77 -6.67
C THR A 203 15.61 13.08 -5.92
N GLN A 204 16.33 13.35 -4.84
CA GLN A 204 16.41 14.69 -4.24
C GLN A 204 17.43 15.53 -4.99
N GLN A 205 17.09 16.76 -5.37
CA GLN A 205 18.03 17.70 -5.97
C GLN A 205 18.90 18.37 -4.91
N TYR A 206 20.22 18.34 -5.13
CA TYR A 206 21.20 19.07 -4.34
C TYR A 206 21.99 20.04 -5.21
N THR A 207 22.16 21.28 -4.74
CA THR A 207 22.92 22.30 -5.47
C THR A 207 24.42 21.97 -5.47
N SER A 208 24.93 21.42 -4.37
CA SER A 208 26.34 21.01 -4.23
C SER A 208 26.70 19.80 -5.10
N ASN A 209 25.73 18.93 -5.38
CA ASN A 209 25.95 17.67 -6.09
C ASN A 209 24.79 17.38 -7.07
N PRO A 210 24.71 18.09 -8.19
CA PRO A 210 23.53 18.07 -9.06
C PRO A 210 23.46 16.85 -10.01
N LEU A 211 24.55 16.10 -10.21
CA LEU A 211 24.64 15.06 -11.22
C LEU A 211 23.69 13.87 -11.01
N PRO A 212 23.48 13.35 -9.78
CA PRO A 212 22.64 12.18 -9.56
C PRO A 212 21.15 12.43 -9.86
N ALA A 213 20.67 13.64 -9.63
CA ALA A 213 19.25 13.96 -9.73
C ALA A 213 18.74 13.96 -11.17
N PRO A 214 17.81 13.05 -11.56
CA PRO A 214 17.36 12.92 -12.93
C PRO A 214 16.48 14.09 -13.35
N PRO A 215 16.69 14.64 -14.56
CA PRO A 215 15.82 15.69 -15.10
C PRO A 215 14.35 15.22 -15.18
N GLY A 216 13.43 16.01 -14.62
CA GLY A 216 12.00 15.70 -14.62
C GLY A 216 11.56 14.60 -13.63
N GLY A 217 12.50 13.92 -12.98
CA GLY A 217 12.25 12.83 -12.04
C GLY A 217 12.78 13.07 -10.62
N SER A 218 13.04 14.32 -10.27
CA SER A 218 13.60 14.66 -8.96
C SER A 218 12.77 15.70 -8.22
N ILE A 219 12.87 15.67 -6.89
CA ILE A 219 12.22 16.63 -6.00
C ILE A 219 13.12 17.86 -5.86
N SER A 220 12.60 19.03 -6.20
CA SER A 220 13.31 20.29 -6.07
C SER A 220 13.33 20.79 -4.62
N ALA A 221 14.25 21.69 -4.31
CA ALA A 221 14.27 22.38 -3.01
C ALA A 221 12.98 23.19 -2.74
N GLU A 222 12.33 23.68 -3.81
CA GLU A 222 11.06 24.39 -3.72
C GLU A 222 9.93 23.44 -3.34
N ASP A 223 9.80 22.30 -4.04
CA ASP A 223 8.80 21.27 -3.72
C ASP A 223 8.99 20.73 -2.30
N ALA A 224 10.25 20.46 -1.90
CA ALA A 224 10.60 20.01 -0.55
C ALA A 224 10.13 20.98 0.55
N ARG A 225 10.38 22.27 0.38
CA ARG A 225 9.90 23.31 1.32
C ARG A 225 8.37 23.44 1.29
N ALA A 226 7.77 23.35 0.10
CA ALA A 226 6.31 23.47 -0.06
C ALA A 226 5.57 22.30 0.62
N ILE A 227 6.05 21.06 0.48
CA ILE A 227 5.44 19.91 1.14
C ILE A 227 5.65 19.95 2.66
N THR A 228 6.82 20.39 3.12
CA THR A 228 7.11 20.51 4.56
C THR A 228 6.21 21.54 5.22
N ALA A 229 6.07 22.72 4.61
CA ALA A 229 5.18 23.76 5.12
C ALA A 229 3.70 23.32 5.09
N TYR A 230 3.30 22.56 4.08
CA TYR A 230 1.96 21.99 3.99
C TYR A 230 1.71 20.92 5.07
N ALA A 231 2.64 19.99 5.25
CA ALA A 231 2.54 18.90 6.24
C ALA A 231 2.44 19.43 7.67
N ALA A 232 3.18 20.50 7.99
CA ALA A 232 3.15 21.12 9.31
C ALA A 232 1.75 21.62 9.71
N GLN A 233 0.93 22.08 8.76
CA GLN A 233 -0.45 22.50 9.03
C GLN A 233 -1.35 21.34 9.48
N PHE A 234 -1.00 20.11 9.07
CA PHE A 234 -1.71 18.88 9.39
C PHE A 234 -1.06 18.10 10.55
N HIS A 235 -0.17 18.72 11.31
CA HIS A 235 0.59 18.08 12.39
C HIS A 235 1.44 16.88 11.95
N ILE A 236 1.88 16.85 10.67
CA ILE A 236 2.79 15.86 10.15
C ILE A 236 4.21 16.44 10.06
N THR A 237 5.16 15.73 10.66
CA THR A 237 6.59 16.01 10.55
C THR A 237 7.16 15.22 9.38
N ILE A 238 7.90 15.90 8.49
CA ILE A 238 8.67 15.23 7.45
C ILE A 238 9.98 14.73 8.05
N VAL A 239 10.28 13.44 7.81
CA VAL A 239 11.56 12.81 8.12
C VAL A 239 12.23 12.47 6.79
N PRO A 240 13.01 13.38 6.20
CA PRO A 240 13.63 13.10 4.92
C PRO A 240 14.70 12.03 5.10
N GLU A 241 14.66 11.02 4.27
CA GLU A 241 15.64 9.96 4.22
C GLU A 241 16.48 10.09 2.96
N GLN A 242 17.78 10.25 3.14
CA GLN A 242 18.77 10.19 2.08
C GLN A 242 19.74 9.06 2.39
N GLU A 243 19.86 8.12 1.50
CA GLU A 243 20.88 7.10 1.63
C GLU A 243 22.28 7.71 1.76
N ALA A 244 23.03 7.21 2.75
CA ALA A 244 24.35 7.72 3.08
C ALA A 244 25.43 6.63 3.14
N PHE A 245 25.09 5.36 2.94
CA PHE A 245 26.05 4.26 3.00
C PHE A 245 25.77 3.20 1.93
N GLY A 246 24.63 2.51 1.96
CA GLY A 246 24.15 1.59 0.94
C GLY A 246 23.36 2.30 -0.17
N HIS A 247 22.83 1.54 -1.12
CA HIS A 247 21.85 1.95 -2.16
C HIS A 247 22.21 3.18 -3.01
N LEU A 248 23.50 3.54 -3.11
CA LEU A 248 23.98 4.74 -3.79
C LEU A 248 24.43 4.53 -5.24
N ARG A 249 24.02 3.44 -5.90
CA ARG A 249 24.45 3.14 -7.26
C ARG A 249 24.21 4.28 -8.24
N HIS A 250 23.05 4.92 -8.21
CA HIS A 250 22.72 6.02 -9.11
C HIS A 250 23.55 7.28 -8.88
N SER A 251 24.16 7.41 -7.70
CA SER A 251 25.14 8.46 -7.40
C SER A 251 26.56 8.03 -7.75
N LEU A 252 26.98 6.82 -7.36
CA LEU A 252 28.35 6.33 -7.51
C LEU A 252 28.72 5.85 -8.93
N ILE A 253 27.74 5.72 -9.82
CA ILE A 253 27.99 5.43 -11.24
C ILE A 253 28.68 6.58 -11.97
N TRP A 254 28.61 7.80 -11.44
CA TRP A 254 29.26 8.97 -12.03
C TRP A 254 30.74 8.99 -11.69
N GLU A 255 31.61 9.23 -12.70
CA GLU A 255 33.05 9.26 -12.52
C GLU A 255 33.52 10.26 -11.46
N GLN A 256 32.77 11.35 -11.26
CA GLN A 256 33.08 12.34 -10.23
C GLN A 256 33.01 11.76 -8.81
N TYR A 257 32.17 10.74 -8.56
CA TYR A 257 31.98 10.11 -7.27
C TYR A 257 32.54 8.68 -7.19
N GLN A 258 32.96 8.10 -8.30
CA GLN A 258 33.38 6.70 -8.40
C GLN A 258 34.52 6.34 -7.43
N ALA A 259 35.45 7.27 -7.15
CA ALA A 259 36.52 7.05 -6.18
C ALA A 259 36.02 6.88 -4.71
N LEU A 260 34.77 7.23 -4.43
CA LEU A 260 34.13 7.08 -3.14
C LEU A 260 33.37 5.74 -3.02
N ALA A 261 33.29 4.96 -4.09
CA ALA A 261 32.61 3.67 -4.07
C ALA A 261 33.51 2.58 -3.45
N GLU A 262 32.90 1.66 -2.69
CA GLU A 262 33.57 0.50 -2.11
C GLU A 262 34.12 -0.45 -3.17
N THR A 263 33.34 -0.68 -4.22
CA THR A 263 33.69 -1.43 -5.43
C THR A 263 33.52 -0.54 -6.66
N PRO A 264 34.19 -0.81 -7.79
CA PRO A 264 34.08 0.02 -9.00
C PRO A 264 32.59 0.19 -9.43
N HIS A 265 32.10 1.43 -9.44
CA HIS A 265 30.71 1.78 -9.72
C HIS A 265 29.69 0.99 -8.91
N GLY A 266 30.06 0.61 -7.67
CA GLY A 266 29.19 -0.12 -6.74
C GLY A 266 28.10 0.75 -6.13
N ALA A 267 27.39 0.19 -5.15
CA ALA A 267 26.28 0.85 -4.50
C ALA A 267 26.59 1.34 -3.07
N VAL A 268 27.78 1.06 -2.56
CA VAL A 268 28.18 1.34 -1.17
C VAL A 268 29.31 2.38 -1.15
N LEU A 269 29.17 3.42 -0.33
CA LEU A 269 30.25 4.38 -0.03
C LEU A 269 31.36 3.70 0.77
N THR A 270 32.62 3.96 0.41
CA THR A 270 33.74 3.40 1.17
C THR A 270 34.09 4.28 2.39
N PRO A 271 34.18 3.68 3.60
CA PRO A 271 34.68 4.35 4.79
C PRO A 271 36.15 4.81 4.71
N THR A 272 36.91 4.29 3.76
CA THR A 272 38.36 4.55 3.61
C THR A 272 38.68 5.92 3.01
N GLN A 273 37.70 6.54 2.34
CA GLN A 273 37.90 7.84 1.70
C GLN A 273 37.29 8.98 2.52
N PRO A 274 38.07 10.00 2.89
CA PRO A 274 37.56 11.17 3.62
C PRO A 274 36.44 11.90 2.84
N GLY A 275 36.48 11.85 1.51
CA GLY A 275 35.44 12.41 0.64
C GLY A 275 34.04 11.81 0.86
N SER A 276 33.93 10.57 1.35
CA SER A 276 32.64 9.94 1.64
C SER A 276 31.87 10.70 2.71
N VAL A 277 32.50 11.01 3.84
CA VAL A 277 31.88 11.79 4.93
C VAL A 277 31.60 13.23 4.49
N GLU A 278 32.43 13.80 3.64
CA GLU A 278 32.25 15.17 3.15
C GLU A 278 31.05 15.25 2.17
N LEU A 279 30.88 14.28 1.29
CA LEU A 279 29.70 14.18 0.40
C LEU A 279 28.40 14.08 1.22
N ILE A 280 28.38 13.21 2.23
CA ILE A 280 27.25 13.07 3.15
C ILE A 280 26.95 14.40 3.84
N ASN A 281 27.97 15.08 4.36
CA ASN A 281 27.79 16.37 5.01
C ASN A 281 27.17 17.44 4.09
N GLN A 282 27.57 17.47 2.82
CA GLN A 282 27.01 18.40 1.83
C GLN A 282 25.53 18.10 1.59
N TRP A 283 25.18 16.84 1.32
CA TRP A 283 23.78 16.43 1.12
C TRP A 283 22.91 16.76 2.34
N PHE A 284 23.33 16.34 3.52
CA PHE A 284 22.51 16.51 4.73
C PHE A 284 22.43 17.96 5.21
N THR A 285 23.41 18.81 4.90
CA THR A 285 23.32 20.25 5.16
C THR A 285 22.20 20.89 4.31
N GLU A 286 22.14 20.56 3.01
CA GLU A 286 21.07 21.05 2.13
C GLU A 286 19.72 20.42 2.50
N LEU A 287 19.71 19.11 2.80
CA LEU A 287 18.50 18.39 3.19
C LEU A 287 17.86 18.99 4.45
N ALA A 288 18.65 19.27 5.48
CA ALA A 288 18.21 19.90 6.71
C ALA A 288 17.63 21.32 6.49
N ALA A 289 18.14 22.04 5.50
CA ALA A 289 17.62 23.37 5.13
C ALA A 289 16.32 23.30 4.30
N MET A 290 16.12 22.22 3.54
CA MET A 290 14.91 21.96 2.78
C MET A 290 13.77 21.42 3.66
N TYR A 291 14.11 20.60 4.64
CA TYR A 291 13.18 19.94 5.56
C TYR A 291 13.46 20.35 7.02
N PRO A 292 12.97 21.49 7.50
CA PRO A 292 13.25 22.01 8.84
C PRO A 292 12.46 21.25 9.94
N GLY A 293 12.70 19.94 10.07
CA GLY A 293 12.13 19.08 11.11
C GLY A 293 13.19 18.65 12.14
N PRO A 294 12.80 17.91 13.19
CA PRO A 294 13.74 17.44 14.24
C PRO A 294 14.53 16.19 13.84
N PHE A 295 14.25 15.58 12.69
CA PHE A 295 14.78 14.29 12.26
C PHE A 295 15.48 14.38 10.92
N LEU A 296 16.46 13.49 10.71
CA LEU A 296 17.06 13.13 9.44
C LEU A 296 17.25 11.61 9.45
N HIS A 297 16.98 10.94 8.32
CA HIS A 297 17.23 9.52 8.18
C HIS A 297 18.37 9.31 7.18
N ILE A 298 19.38 8.53 7.58
CA ILE A 298 20.60 8.32 6.78
C ILE A 298 20.60 6.98 6.02
N GLY A 299 19.51 6.22 6.06
CA GLY A 299 19.46 4.88 5.47
C GLY A 299 20.44 3.94 6.15
N ALA A 300 21.47 3.55 5.43
CA ALA A 300 22.60 2.75 5.87
C ALA A 300 22.34 1.24 6.02
N ASP A 301 21.28 0.73 5.40
CA ASP A 301 20.98 -0.68 5.29
C ASP A 301 21.75 -1.36 4.14
N GLU A 302 21.68 -2.67 4.12
CA GLU A 302 22.14 -3.56 3.02
C GLU A 302 23.48 -3.18 2.40
N THR A 303 24.47 -2.79 3.21
CA THR A 303 25.82 -2.43 2.76
C THR A 303 26.62 -3.64 2.26
N THR A 304 26.07 -4.35 1.26
CA THR A 304 26.50 -5.67 0.79
C THR A 304 27.92 -5.70 0.22
N ASP A 305 28.42 -4.57 -0.31
CA ASP A 305 29.79 -4.45 -0.85
C ASP A 305 30.84 -4.22 0.24
N LEU A 306 30.45 -3.89 1.47
CA LEU A 306 31.39 -3.60 2.55
C LEU A 306 32.23 -4.84 2.89
N GLY A 307 33.54 -4.70 2.83
CA GLY A 307 34.49 -5.81 2.99
C GLY A 307 34.80 -6.59 1.69
N VAL A 308 34.24 -6.16 0.56
CA VAL A 308 34.52 -6.78 -0.74
C VAL A 308 35.63 -6.01 -1.50
N GLY A 309 35.60 -4.70 -1.42
CA GLY A 309 36.48 -3.80 -2.14
C GLY A 309 37.54 -3.10 -1.28
N ALA A 310 37.43 -1.78 -1.17
CA ALA A 310 38.41 -0.93 -0.51
C ALA A 310 38.58 -1.21 1.00
N THR A 311 37.51 -1.64 1.66
CA THR A 311 37.51 -2.00 3.10
C THR A 311 37.90 -3.45 3.40
N LYS A 312 38.20 -4.26 2.37
CA LYS A 312 38.41 -5.71 2.57
C LYS A 312 39.41 -6.04 3.67
N ALA A 313 40.58 -5.42 3.68
CA ALA A 313 41.64 -5.69 4.66
C ALA A 313 41.20 -5.27 6.09
N ASP A 314 40.45 -4.19 6.22
CA ASP A 314 39.96 -3.72 7.51
C ASP A 314 38.85 -4.65 8.04
N VAL A 315 37.93 -5.05 7.20
CA VAL A 315 36.84 -6.01 7.57
C VAL A 315 37.42 -7.39 7.91
N ASP A 316 38.38 -7.90 7.14
CA ASP A 316 39.08 -9.17 7.42
C ASP A 316 39.78 -9.14 8.81
N THR A 317 40.22 -7.97 9.26
CA THR A 317 40.97 -7.81 10.52
C THR A 317 40.03 -7.55 11.71
N ARG A 318 39.02 -6.70 11.55
CA ARG A 318 38.21 -6.16 12.65
C ARG A 318 36.78 -6.68 12.68
N GLY A 319 36.33 -7.28 11.58
CA GLY A 319 34.95 -7.72 11.37
C GLY A 319 34.04 -6.61 10.83
N LEU A 320 33.07 -7.04 10.00
CA LEU A 320 32.15 -6.16 9.29
C LEU A 320 31.34 -5.25 10.26
N PRO A 321 30.75 -5.75 11.36
CA PRO A 321 29.96 -4.90 12.27
C PRO A 321 30.78 -3.77 12.88
N VAL A 322 32.07 -3.98 13.16
CA VAL A 322 32.93 -2.94 13.72
C VAL A 322 33.21 -1.85 12.71
N VAL A 323 33.55 -2.22 11.47
CA VAL A 323 33.82 -1.26 10.38
C VAL A 323 32.56 -0.46 10.06
N TYR A 324 31.41 -1.13 10.02
CA TYR A 324 30.09 -0.51 9.81
C TYR A 324 29.78 0.53 10.90
N LEU A 325 29.84 0.14 12.18
CA LEU A 325 29.51 1.02 13.30
C LEU A 325 30.50 2.20 13.43
N ASP A 326 31.77 1.99 13.15
CA ASP A 326 32.77 3.07 13.14
C ASP A 326 32.44 4.12 12.05
N PHE A 327 32.01 3.69 10.88
CA PHE A 327 31.63 4.63 9.83
C PHE A 327 30.32 5.35 10.16
N LEU A 328 29.34 4.61 10.67
CA LEU A 328 28.08 5.18 11.12
C LEU A 328 28.32 6.25 12.20
N GLN A 329 29.21 5.98 13.16
CA GLN A 329 29.61 6.97 14.18
C GLN A 329 30.27 8.21 13.58
N LYS A 330 31.12 8.06 12.56
CA LYS A 330 31.74 9.19 11.85
C LYS A 330 30.68 10.06 11.16
N ILE A 331 29.70 9.44 10.50
CA ILE A 331 28.58 10.13 9.86
C ILE A 331 27.78 10.93 10.90
N VAL A 332 27.34 10.28 11.98
CA VAL A 332 26.54 10.92 13.02
C VAL A 332 27.30 12.09 13.68
N THR A 333 28.60 11.89 13.97
CA THR A 333 29.46 12.97 14.52
C THR A 333 29.58 14.15 13.55
N LYS A 334 29.72 13.88 12.25
CA LYS A 334 29.80 14.93 11.22
C LYS A 334 28.53 15.74 11.11
N LEU A 335 27.37 15.10 11.33
CA LEU A 335 26.05 15.72 11.25
C LEU A 335 25.56 16.36 12.56
N GLU A 336 26.30 16.21 13.69
CA GLU A 336 25.96 16.80 14.99
C GLU A 336 25.66 18.31 14.93
N PRO A 337 26.39 19.15 14.15
CA PRO A 337 26.09 20.58 14.05
C PRO A 337 24.72 20.91 13.48
N LEU A 338 24.03 19.98 12.84
CA LEU A 338 22.68 20.16 12.32
C LEU A 338 21.61 20.11 13.44
N HIS A 339 21.98 19.64 14.65
CA HIS A 339 21.09 19.53 15.82
C HIS A 339 19.81 18.72 15.55
N ARG A 340 19.93 17.56 14.82
CA ARG A 340 18.84 16.65 14.51
C ARG A 340 19.04 15.28 15.15
N LYS A 341 17.95 14.58 15.44
CA LYS A 341 18.00 13.14 15.68
C LYS A 341 18.25 12.42 14.35
N ILE A 342 19.15 11.47 14.35
CA ILE A 342 19.55 10.72 13.17
C ILE A 342 18.94 9.32 13.22
N LEU A 343 18.08 8.99 12.25
CA LEU A 343 17.55 7.66 12.08
C LEU A 343 18.48 6.85 11.18
N PHE A 344 18.58 5.54 11.42
CA PHE A 344 19.30 4.60 10.57
C PHE A 344 18.63 3.21 10.60
N TRP A 345 18.72 2.46 9.51
CA TRP A 345 18.24 1.08 9.48
C TRP A 345 19.13 0.15 10.31
N GLY A 346 18.50 -0.75 11.04
CA GLY A 346 19.17 -1.53 12.10
C GLY A 346 19.72 -2.90 11.69
N ASP A 347 19.61 -3.32 10.43
CA ASP A 347 19.87 -4.69 10.00
C ASP A 347 21.32 -5.16 10.22
N ILE A 348 22.32 -4.35 9.84
CA ILE A 348 23.73 -4.77 9.84
C ILE A 348 24.27 -5.03 11.23
N ALA A 349 23.90 -4.24 12.23
CA ALA A 349 24.44 -4.31 13.58
C ALA A 349 23.59 -5.12 14.57
N GLN A 350 22.35 -5.49 14.23
CA GLN A 350 21.46 -6.21 15.14
C GLN A 350 22.01 -7.56 15.63
N GLY A 351 22.81 -8.23 14.80
CA GLY A 351 23.52 -9.48 15.16
C GLY A 351 24.69 -9.31 16.13
N SER A 352 25.02 -8.07 16.55
CA SER A 352 26.18 -7.75 17.38
C SER A 352 25.79 -6.96 18.65
N PRO A 353 24.96 -7.51 19.55
CA PRO A 353 24.41 -6.77 20.68
C PRO A 353 25.46 -6.23 21.65
N ASP A 354 26.62 -6.89 21.79
CA ASP A 354 27.69 -6.42 22.65
C ASP A 354 28.36 -5.15 22.07
N LEU A 355 28.51 -5.05 20.76
CA LEU A 355 29.00 -3.83 20.11
C LEU A 355 28.00 -2.69 20.28
N LEU A 356 26.70 -2.96 20.11
CA LEU A 356 25.65 -1.97 20.32
C LEU A 356 25.64 -1.45 21.77
N LYS A 357 25.80 -2.34 22.75
CA LYS A 357 25.94 -1.96 24.17
C LYS A 357 27.16 -1.07 24.42
N ALA A 358 28.27 -1.36 23.73
CA ALA A 358 29.52 -0.60 23.86
C ALA A 358 29.51 0.77 23.17
N MET A 359 28.54 1.07 22.30
CA MET A 359 28.45 2.37 21.62
C MET A 359 28.35 3.52 22.64
N PRO A 360 28.97 4.70 22.36
CA PRO A 360 28.93 5.87 23.26
C PRO A 360 27.49 6.29 23.56
N GLN A 361 27.25 6.75 24.80
CA GLN A 361 25.93 7.21 25.21
C GLN A 361 25.46 8.42 24.41
N SER A 362 26.36 9.31 23.98
CA SER A 362 26.06 10.45 23.12
C SER A 362 25.51 9.97 21.75
N PHE A 363 26.12 8.93 21.17
CA PHE A 363 25.65 8.32 19.92
C PHE A 363 24.22 7.77 20.08
N LYS A 364 23.97 6.98 21.15
CA LYS A 364 22.64 6.42 21.42
C LYS A 364 21.57 7.50 21.64
N GLN A 365 21.94 8.60 22.29
CA GLN A 365 21.03 9.73 22.54
C GLN A 365 20.72 10.53 21.26
N GLN A 366 21.66 10.59 20.32
CA GLN A 366 21.51 11.31 19.06
C GLN A 366 20.80 10.48 17.99
N THR A 367 20.78 9.15 18.11
CA THR A 367 20.26 8.26 17.09
C THR A 367 18.96 7.58 17.47
N ILE A 368 18.26 7.11 16.45
CA ILE A 368 17.09 6.23 16.54
C ILE A 368 17.38 5.04 15.61
N ALA A 369 17.36 3.83 16.14
CA ALA A 369 17.48 2.61 15.33
C ALA A 369 16.11 2.25 14.78
N VAL A 370 16.00 2.12 13.44
CA VAL A 370 14.79 1.68 12.77
C VAL A 370 14.94 0.19 12.46
N ALA A 371 14.22 -0.63 13.22
CA ALA A 371 14.24 -2.08 13.09
C ALA A 371 13.15 -2.51 12.10
N TRP A 372 13.53 -3.26 11.04
CA TRP A 372 12.61 -3.64 9.99
C TRP A 372 12.43 -5.16 9.86
N GLY A 373 11.26 -5.58 9.37
CA GLY A 373 10.89 -6.95 9.05
C GLY A 373 9.60 -6.94 8.25
N TYR A 374 9.50 -7.75 7.19
CA TYR A 374 8.49 -7.63 6.15
C TYR A 374 7.63 -8.87 5.97
N SER A 375 7.58 -9.72 7.00
CA SER A 375 6.74 -10.92 7.02
C SER A 375 6.43 -11.30 8.46
N PRO A 376 5.25 -11.87 8.74
CA PRO A 376 4.91 -12.40 10.06
C PRO A 376 5.98 -13.34 10.56
N ASP A 377 6.40 -13.21 11.82
CA ASP A 377 7.40 -14.10 12.43
C ASP A 377 6.76 -14.92 13.55
N PRO A 378 6.67 -16.26 13.39
CA PRO A 378 6.12 -17.13 14.43
C PRO A 378 6.82 -17.04 15.79
N LYS A 379 8.04 -16.51 15.84
CA LYS A 379 8.80 -16.26 17.07
C LYS A 379 8.57 -14.86 17.64
N GLY A 380 7.85 -14.03 16.91
CA GLY A 380 7.69 -12.60 17.17
C GLY A 380 8.95 -11.79 16.88
N PHE A 381 8.80 -10.48 16.89
CA PHE A 381 9.83 -9.52 16.46
C PHE A 381 10.83 -9.14 17.58
N GLY A 382 10.77 -9.79 18.73
CA GLY A 382 11.68 -9.51 19.83
C GLY A 382 13.16 -9.66 19.47
N HIS A 383 13.52 -10.56 18.54
CA HIS A 383 14.91 -10.77 18.11
C HIS A 383 15.46 -9.60 17.27
N ILE A 384 14.59 -8.82 16.63
CA ILE A 384 14.95 -7.61 15.87
C ILE A 384 14.99 -6.39 16.79
N LEU A 385 14.03 -6.25 17.71
CA LEU A 385 13.87 -5.08 18.55
C LEU A 385 14.82 -5.05 19.75
N LYS A 386 14.98 -6.17 20.47
CA LYS A 386 15.75 -6.26 21.72
C LYS A 386 17.22 -5.88 21.61
N PRO A 387 17.96 -6.21 20.54
CA PRO A 387 19.37 -5.82 20.45
C PRO A 387 19.57 -4.32 20.65
N TYR A 388 18.66 -3.50 20.14
CA TYR A 388 18.72 -2.03 20.27
C TYR A 388 18.09 -1.52 21.56
N THR A 389 16.90 -1.98 21.95
CA THR A 389 16.24 -1.52 23.17
C THR A 389 17.06 -1.85 24.42
N GLU A 390 17.61 -3.07 24.50
CA GLU A 390 18.48 -3.51 25.61
C GLU A 390 19.84 -2.81 25.61
N ALA A 391 20.31 -2.34 24.46
CA ALA A 391 21.51 -1.51 24.37
C ALA A 391 21.25 -0.04 24.74
N GLY A 392 19.99 0.37 24.91
CA GLY A 392 19.60 1.72 25.33
C GLY A 392 19.42 2.71 24.18
N PHE A 393 19.14 2.24 22.98
CA PHE A 393 18.71 3.07 21.85
C PHE A 393 17.22 3.38 21.93
N GLU A 394 16.83 4.53 21.40
CA GLU A 394 15.47 4.77 20.95
C GLU A 394 15.22 3.94 19.68
N VAL A 395 14.06 3.27 19.58
CA VAL A 395 13.76 2.33 18.49
C VAL A 395 12.43 2.67 17.84
N TRP A 396 12.41 2.64 16.51
CA TRP A 396 11.17 2.58 15.74
C TRP A 396 11.10 1.22 15.04
N ALA A 397 9.88 0.68 14.90
CA ALA A 397 9.62 -0.53 14.15
C ALA A 397 9.16 -0.19 12.74
N ALA A 398 9.63 -0.94 11.75
CA ALA A 398 9.28 -0.73 10.35
C ALA A 398 8.69 -2.01 9.72
N PRO A 399 7.37 -2.25 9.88
CA PRO A 399 6.66 -3.26 9.11
C PRO A 399 6.48 -2.82 7.65
N SER A 400 6.03 -3.74 6.78
CA SER A 400 5.85 -3.45 5.35
C SER A 400 4.39 -3.55 4.89
N ILE A 401 4.03 -2.68 3.93
CA ILE A 401 2.79 -2.77 3.14
C ILE A 401 2.85 -3.96 2.16
N ASN A 402 4.02 -4.56 1.99
CA ASN A 402 4.24 -5.73 1.13
C ASN A 402 3.81 -5.50 -0.33
N ASN A 403 4.16 -4.34 -0.86
CA ASN A 403 3.84 -3.90 -2.22
C ASN A 403 4.98 -4.14 -3.22
N TYR A 404 6.23 -4.24 -2.73
CA TYR A 404 7.41 -4.40 -3.59
C TYR A 404 7.36 -5.70 -4.39
N ARG A 405 7.70 -5.60 -5.67
CA ARG A 405 7.69 -6.72 -6.63
C ARG A 405 6.33 -7.43 -6.76
N GLN A 406 5.23 -6.70 -6.55
CA GLN A 406 3.89 -7.24 -6.63
C GLN A 406 3.05 -6.48 -7.69
N VAL A 407 2.27 -7.19 -8.48
CA VAL A 407 1.26 -6.57 -9.37
C VAL A 407 0.13 -5.91 -8.60
N TYR A 408 -0.08 -6.34 -7.35
CA TYR A 408 -0.95 -5.75 -6.34
C TYR A 408 -0.43 -6.16 -4.97
N PRO A 409 -0.46 -5.31 -3.94
CA PRO A 409 0.11 -5.63 -2.63
C PRO A 409 -0.39 -6.95 -2.04
N ASN A 410 0.49 -7.72 -1.41
CA ASN A 410 0.12 -8.93 -0.68
C ASN A 410 -0.49 -8.56 0.67
N GLN A 411 -1.78 -8.23 0.66
CA GLN A 411 -2.47 -7.68 1.82
C GLN A 411 -2.59 -8.65 3.00
N GLN A 412 -2.59 -9.97 2.77
CA GLN A 412 -2.57 -10.92 3.88
C GLN A 412 -1.28 -10.79 4.67
N VAL A 413 -0.15 -10.89 4.00
CA VAL A 413 1.17 -10.77 4.64
C VAL A 413 1.35 -9.38 5.26
N ALA A 414 0.93 -8.32 4.56
CA ALA A 414 1.03 -6.95 5.04
C ALA A 414 0.27 -6.72 6.35
N LEU A 415 -1.00 -7.13 6.42
CA LEU A 415 -1.81 -6.91 7.62
C LEU A 415 -1.32 -7.73 8.81
N GLU A 416 -0.94 -8.98 8.60
CA GLU A 416 -0.39 -9.85 9.64
C GLU A 416 0.96 -9.31 10.16
N ASP A 417 1.86 -8.90 9.27
CA ASP A 417 3.15 -8.30 9.61
C ASP A 417 2.98 -6.99 10.41
N ILE A 418 2.18 -6.06 9.89
CA ILE A 418 1.89 -4.79 10.56
C ILE A 418 1.28 -5.01 11.94
N GLN A 419 0.32 -5.94 12.07
CA GLN A 419 -0.34 -6.26 13.33
C GLN A 419 0.67 -6.77 14.37
N GLU A 420 1.41 -7.81 14.01
CA GLU A 420 2.32 -8.50 14.93
C GLU A 420 3.52 -7.64 15.29
N PHE A 421 4.15 -7.00 14.30
CA PHE A 421 5.33 -6.19 14.55
C PHE A 421 5.00 -4.94 15.36
N THR A 422 3.89 -4.25 15.07
CA THR A 422 3.48 -3.07 15.84
C THR A 422 3.10 -3.43 17.28
N ARG A 423 2.40 -4.56 17.49
CA ARG A 423 2.13 -5.09 18.83
C ARG A 423 3.43 -5.34 19.62
N ASP A 424 4.38 -6.03 19.01
CA ASP A 424 5.65 -6.33 19.65
C ASP A 424 6.50 -5.07 19.88
N ALA A 425 6.49 -4.13 18.94
CA ALA A 425 7.13 -2.82 19.09
C ALA A 425 6.63 -2.07 20.33
N GLN A 426 5.32 -1.99 20.53
CA GLN A 426 4.73 -1.41 21.74
C GLN A 426 5.17 -2.16 23.01
N ARG A 427 5.16 -3.50 22.97
CA ARG A 427 5.58 -4.37 24.08
C ARG A 427 7.04 -4.18 24.47
N PHE A 428 7.93 -3.96 23.50
CA PHE A 428 9.37 -3.80 23.74
C PHE A 428 9.81 -2.33 23.86
N GLY A 429 8.85 -1.40 23.94
CA GLY A 429 9.12 0.01 24.25
C GLY A 429 9.63 0.83 23.07
N ALA A 430 9.37 0.42 21.84
CA ALA A 430 9.61 1.26 20.67
C ALA A 430 8.71 2.52 20.73
N THR A 431 9.28 3.67 20.35
CA THR A 431 8.58 4.96 20.41
C THR A 431 7.85 5.31 19.13
N GLY A 432 8.18 4.63 18.02
CA GLY A 432 7.59 4.89 16.72
C GLY A 432 7.36 3.62 15.89
N GLN A 433 6.47 3.76 14.91
CA GLN A 433 6.25 2.81 13.83
C GLN A 433 6.35 3.58 12.52
N LEU A 434 7.13 3.05 11.58
CA LEU A 434 7.32 3.57 10.24
C LEU A 434 6.89 2.49 9.24
N ASN A 435 5.64 2.55 8.80
CA ASN A 435 5.09 1.59 7.84
C ASN A 435 5.71 1.81 6.46
N THR A 436 6.37 0.79 5.88
CA THR A 436 7.20 0.98 4.68
C THR A 436 6.46 0.63 3.39
N LEU A 437 6.65 1.49 2.40
CA LEU A 437 6.27 1.30 1.00
C LEU A 437 7.54 1.32 0.16
N TRP A 438 7.85 0.20 -0.53
CA TRP A 438 9.03 0.05 -1.36
C TRP A 438 8.66 -0.13 -2.83
N ASN A 439 9.46 0.43 -3.72
CA ASN A 439 9.23 0.41 -5.17
C ASN A 439 10.35 -0.34 -5.92
N ASP A 440 10.85 -1.44 -5.38
CA ASP A 440 12.01 -2.19 -5.90
C ASP A 440 11.89 -2.61 -7.37
N ASP A 441 10.68 -2.87 -7.85
CA ASP A 441 10.36 -3.20 -9.24
C ASP A 441 10.11 -1.97 -10.13
N GLY A 442 10.00 -0.78 -9.55
CA GLY A 442 9.70 0.44 -10.27
C GLY A 442 8.25 0.56 -10.76
N GLU A 443 7.38 -0.36 -10.39
CA GLU A 443 6.03 -0.49 -10.95
C GLU A 443 4.88 -0.23 -9.98
N SER A 444 5.15 -0.09 -8.67
CA SER A 444 4.10 0.08 -7.68
C SER A 444 3.41 1.45 -7.81
N LEU A 445 2.07 1.45 -7.78
CA LEU A 445 1.27 2.66 -7.80
C LEU A 445 0.80 2.99 -6.37
N ALA A 446 1.03 4.21 -5.90
CA ALA A 446 0.72 4.62 -4.52
C ALA A 446 -0.75 4.37 -4.15
N ASP A 447 -1.69 4.60 -5.07
CA ASP A 447 -3.12 4.41 -4.84
C ASP A 447 -3.56 2.95 -4.65
N GLN A 448 -2.70 1.95 -4.96
CA GLN A 448 -2.96 0.53 -4.65
C GLN A 448 -2.65 0.16 -3.19
N ASN A 449 -1.95 1.03 -2.46
CA ASN A 449 -1.37 0.72 -1.17
C ASN A 449 -2.20 1.21 0.04
N TRP A 450 -3.29 1.95 -0.19
CA TRP A 450 -4.09 2.57 0.88
C TRP A 450 -4.57 1.60 1.96
N TYR A 451 -4.89 0.37 1.60
CA TYR A 451 -5.35 -0.63 2.57
C TYR A 451 -4.30 -0.93 3.65
N GLY A 452 -3.08 -1.23 3.23
CA GLY A 452 -1.95 -1.43 4.15
C GLY A 452 -1.51 -0.14 4.86
N ILE A 453 -1.53 1.01 4.16
CA ILE A 453 -1.22 2.32 4.76
C ILE A 453 -2.16 2.62 5.93
N LEU A 454 -3.46 2.47 5.72
CA LEU A 454 -4.46 2.80 6.74
C LEU A 454 -4.50 1.80 7.89
N PHE A 455 -4.20 0.53 7.62
CA PHE A 455 -4.03 -0.45 8.70
C PHE A 455 -2.81 -0.15 9.56
N GLY A 456 -1.69 0.26 8.95
CA GLY A 456 -0.49 0.72 9.67
C GLY A 456 -0.78 1.93 10.58
N ALA A 457 -1.54 2.90 10.06
CA ALA A 457 -2.00 4.05 10.85
C ALA A 457 -2.86 3.61 12.05
N ALA A 458 -3.79 2.65 11.82
CA ALA A 458 -4.64 2.10 12.87
C ALA A 458 -3.81 1.34 13.92
N ALA A 459 -2.89 0.48 13.50
CA ALA A 459 -2.06 -0.32 14.39
C ALA A 459 -1.16 0.53 15.30
N ALA A 460 -0.58 1.60 14.77
CA ALA A 460 0.27 2.50 15.54
C ALA A 460 -0.52 3.40 16.50
N TRP A 461 -1.77 3.71 16.18
CA TRP A 461 -2.65 4.48 17.07
C TRP A 461 -3.24 3.63 18.19
N GLN A 462 -3.72 2.42 17.87
CA GLN A 462 -4.40 1.52 18.80
C GLN A 462 -3.41 0.84 19.76
N ALA A 463 -3.87 0.49 20.96
CA ALA A 463 -3.05 -0.21 21.93
C ALA A 463 -3.08 -1.73 21.71
N GLY A 464 -1.90 -2.35 21.78
CA GLY A 464 -1.76 -3.80 21.67
C GLY A 464 -2.00 -4.31 20.26
N GLU A 465 -2.72 -5.41 20.13
CA GLU A 465 -2.99 -6.05 18.85
C GLU A 465 -4.23 -5.45 18.17
N SER A 466 -4.04 -4.79 17.05
CA SER A 466 -5.14 -4.20 16.27
C SER A 466 -5.91 -5.29 15.52
N SER A 467 -7.24 -5.24 15.58
CA SER A 467 -8.10 -6.24 14.96
C SER A 467 -8.19 -6.05 13.45
N ILE A 468 -7.63 -7.00 12.67
CA ILE A 468 -7.78 -7.04 11.21
C ILE A 468 -9.26 -7.10 10.80
N PRO A 469 -10.11 -7.98 11.37
CA PRO A 469 -11.53 -8.01 10.99
C PRO A 469 -12.29 -6.71 11.30
N ALA A 470 -11.97 -6.02 12.41
CA ALA A 470 -12.61 -4.73 12.72
C ALA A 470 -12.18 -3.62 11.73
N PHE A 471 -10.90 -3.61 11.33
CA PHE A 471 -10.40 -2.72 10.28
C PHE A 471 -11.11 -3.00 8.95
N GLN A 472 -11.15 -4.27 8.54
CA GLN A 472 -11.84 -4.70 7.31
C GLN A 472 -13.30 -4.28 7.30
N GLY A 473 -14.02 -4.46 8.39
CA GLY A 473 -15.44 -4.05 8.50
C GLY A 473 -15.66 -2.54 8.42
N SER A 474 -14.63 -1.71 8.64
CA SER A 474 -14.75 -0.25 8.65
C SER A 474 -14.17 0.43 7.40
N TYR A 475 -13.25 -0.22 6.70
CA TYR A 475 -12.45 0.39 5.64
C TYR A 475 -13.30 1.02 4.52
N ALA A 476 -14.21 0.26 3.90
CA ALA A 476 -14.97 0.73 2.75
C ALA A 476 -15.83 1.96 3.10
N GLN A 477 -16.51 1.93 4.25
CA GLN A 477 -17.35 3.05 4.68
C GLN A 477 -16.53 4.27 5.05
N VAL A 478 -15.44 4.10 5.82
CA VAL A 478 -14.66 5.23 6.32
C VAL A 478 -13.81 5.85 5.22
N PHE A 479 -13.16 5.05 4.39
CA PHE A 479 -12.26 5.55 3.35
C PHE A 479 -13.00 5.95 2.07
N HIS A 480 -13.86 5.07 1.57
CA HIS A 480 -14.56 5.30 0.30
C HIS A 480 -15.98 5.88 0.44
N GLY A 481 -16.54 5.93 1.64
CA GLY A 481 -17.96 6.28 1.83
C GLY A 481 -18.92 5.22 1.30
N ASP A 482 -18.44 4.00 1.11
CA ASP A 482 -19.23 2.87 0.63
C ASP A 482 -19.97 2.20 1.78
N SER A 483 -21.25 2.60 1.96
CA SER A 483 -22.13 2.01 2.96
C SER A 483 -22.62 0.59 2.60
N THR A 484 -22.37 0.13 1.37
CA THR A 484 -22.75 -1.22 0.94
C THR A 484 -21.74 -2.29 1.37
N GLY A 485 -20.49 -1.89 1.65
CA GLY A 485 -19.38 -2.78 1.96
C GLY A 485 -18.82 -3.54 0.75
N LEU A 486 -19.30 -3.26 -0.45
CA LEU A 486 -18.86 -3.96 -1.67
C LEU A 486 -17.39 -3.76 -1.97
N LEU A 487 -16.85 -2.54 -1.73
CA LEU A 487 -15.42 -2.27 -1.93
C LEU A 487 -14.54 -3.03 -0.91
N ASN A 488 -15.04 -3.23 0.32
CA ASN A 488 -14.34 -4.08 1.28
C ASN A 488 -14.32 -5.55 0.82
N HIS A 489 -15.44 -6.06 0.32
CA HIS A 489 -15.49 -7.40 -0.24
C HIS A 489 -14.57 -7.54 -1.45
N ALA A 490 -14.51 -6.54 -2.34
CA ALA A 490 -13.58 -6.53 -3.47
C ALA A 490 -12.12 -6.62 -3.00
N GLN A 491 -11.76 -5.86 -1.96
CA GLN A 491 -10.43 -5.91 -1.36
C GLN A 491 -10.12 -7.29 -0.76
N MET A 492 -11.10 -7.93 -0.11
CA MET A 492 -10.93 -9.29 0.43
C MET A 492 -10.76 -10.33 -0.68
N GLU A 493 -11.48 -10.20 -1.80
CA GLU A 493 -11.30 -11.07 -2.97
C GLU A 493 -9.88 -10.96 -3.56
N LEU A 494 -9.35 -9.74 -3.67
CA LEU A 494 -7.95 -9.53 -4.11
C LEU A 494 -6.94 -10.11 -3.12
N THR A 495 -7.19 -9.96 -1.83
CA THR A 495 -6.37 -10.59 -0.77
C THR A 495 -6.36 -12.11 -0.92
N ALA A 496 -7.52 -12.72 -1.19
CA ALA A 496 -7.63 -14.17 -1.41
C ALA A 496 -6.89 -14.64 -2.68
N ALA A 497 -6.97 -13.87 -3.78
CA ALA A 497 -6.24 -14.17 -5.01
C ALA A 497 -4.72 -14.18 -4.78
N MET A 498 -4.21 -13.16 -4.08
CA MET A 498 -2.78 -13.06 -3.75
C MET A 498 -2.33 -14.17 -2.77
N ALA A 499 -3.16 -14.52 -1.79
CA ALA A 499 -2.90 -15.62 -0.87
C ALA A 499 -2.74 -16.96 -1.59
N ILE A 500 -3.57 -17.25 -2.60
CA ILE A 500 -3.45 -18.48 -3.42
C ILE A 500 -2.10 -18.52 -4.14
N LEU A 501 -1.63 -17.40 -4.70
CA LEU A 501 -0.32 -17.32 -5.35
C LEU A 501 0.83 -17.57 -4.37
N HIS A 502 0.76 -16.97 -3.20
CA HIS A 502 1.75 -17.12 -2.14
C HIS A 502 1.78 -18.56 -1.59
N ASP A 503 0.64 -19.13 -1.22
CA ASP A 503 0.53 -20.45 -0.61
C ASP A 503 0.94 -21.57 -1.58
N ALA A 504 0.67 -21.41 -2.86
CA ALA A 504 1.07 -22.37 -3.89
C ALA A 504 2.58 -22.36 -4.16
N LYS A 505 3.32 -21.44 -3.57
CA LYS A 505 4.78 -21.28 -3.75
C LYS A 505 5.18 -21.31 -5.22
N VAL A 506 4.39 -20.66 -6.06
CA VAL A 506 4.65 -20.55 -7.51
C VAL A 506 5.96 -19.82 -7.73
N ILE A 507 6.18 -18.79 -6.94
CA ILE A 507 7.39 -17.97 -6.88
C ILE A 507 8.17 -18.27 -5.61
N GLY A 508 9.50 -18.06 -5.65
CA GLY A 508 10.36 -18.18 -4.47
C GLY A 508 10.08 -17.06 -3.45
N ALA A 509 10.68 -17.16 -2.28
CA ALA A 509 10.50 -16.17 -1.21
C ALA A 509 10.97 -14.75 -1.60
N THR A 510 11.86 -14.62 -2.59
CA THR A 510 12.44 -13.36 -3.07
C THR A 510 11.87 -12.87 -4.40
N GLU A 511 10.97 -13.64 -5.02
CA GLU A 511 10.38 -13.31 -6.32
C GLU A 511 8.94 -12.85 -6.13
N GLY A 512 8.57 -11.76 -6.78
CA GLY A 512 7.23 -11.19 -6.72
C GLY A 512 6.30 -11.68 -7.84
N THR A 513 5.06 -11.29 -7.78
CA THR A 513 4.05 -11.56 -8.83
C THR A 513 4.32 -10.75 -10.10
N ASP A 514 5.12 -9.67 -10.04
CA ASP A 514 5.67 -8.95 -11.19
C ASP A 514 6.42 -9.90 -12.14
N GLY A 515 7.29 -10.75 -11.62
CA GLY A 515 8.00 -11.75 -12.38
C GLY A 515 7.09 -12.73 -13.12
N LEU A 516 5.99 -13.15 -12.48
CA LEU A 516 4.96 -13.98 -13.13
C LEU A 516 4.19 -13.23 -14.22
N PHE A 517 3.95 -11.94 -14.02
CA PHE A 517 3.24 -11.11 -15.00
C PHE A 517 4.05 -10.94 -16.29
N TRP A 518 5.38 -10.83 -16.19
CA TRP A 518 6.27 -10.61 -17.32
C TRP A 518 6.88 -11.88 -17.91
N VAL A 519 6.84 -13.02 -17.20
CA VAL A 519 7.45 -14.25 -17.73
C VAL A 519 6.69 -14.79 -18.92
N ASP A 520 7.42 -15.19 -19.97
CA ASP A 520 6.89 -15.93 -21.09
C ASP A 520 6.56 -17.38 -20.66
N PRO A 521 5.26 -17.81 -20.67
CA PRO A 521 4.86 -19.15 -20.26
C PRO A 521 5.51 -20.30 -21.07
N TRP A 522 6.04 -19.99 -22.25
CA TRP A 522 6.67 -20.96 -23.15
C TRP A 522 8.19 -20.97 -23.07
N SER A 523 8.79 -20.06 -22.32
CA SER A 523 10.26 -20.06 -22.13
C SER A 523 10.69 -21.29 -21.34
N GLY A 524 11.84 -21.84 -21.71
CA GLY A 524 12.45 -23.02 -21.05
C GLY A 524 13.91 -22.77 -20.67
N THR A 525 14.26 -21.56 -20.21
CA THR A 525 15.62 -21.25 -19.77
C THR A 525 15.79 -21.49 -18.28
N PRO A 526 17.00 -21.90 -17.80
CA PRO A 526 17.25 -22.13 -16.38
C PRO A 526 17.00 -20.94 -15.48
N VAL A 527 17.04 -19.70 -16.02
CA VAL A 527 16.88 -18.45 -15.27
C VAL A 527 15.44 -17.95 -15.29
N LYS A 528 14.69 -18.27 -16.35
CA LYS A 528 13.27 -17.90 -16.51
C LYS A 528 12.52 -19.08 -17.09
N ASP A 529 12.26 -20.08 -16.27
CA ASP A 529 11.55 -21.28 -16.69
C ASP A 529 10.03 -21.05 -16.68
N GLY A 530 9.53 -20.40 -17.70
CA GLY A 530 8.10 -20.13 -17.87
C GLY A 530 7.26 -21.40 -17.94
N GLN A 531 7.79 -22.51 -18.46
CA GLN A 531 7.10 -23.81 -18.47
C GLN A 531 6.96 -24.39 -17.06
N LEU A 532 7.95 -24.20 -16.20
CA LEU A 532 7.85 -24.57 -14.79
C LEU A 532 6.79 -23.73 -14.08
N PHE A 533 6.78 -22.40 -14.28
CA PHE A 533 5.72 -21.54 -13.76
C PHE A 533 4.35 -21.90 -14.30
N ALA A 534 4.23 -22.19 -15.59
CA ALA A 534 2.97 -22.66 -16.19
C ALA A 534 2.47 -23.95 -15.54
N SER A 535 3.37 -24.90 -15.23
CA SER A 535 2.99 -26.13 -14.54
C SER A 535 2.47 -25.89 -13.11
N ARG A 536 3.04 -24.91 -12.39
CA ARG A 536 2.61 -24.52 -11.05
C ARG A 536 1.34 -23.68 -11.06
N MET A 537 1.18 -22.83 -12.07
CA MET A 537 -0.01 -22.00 -12.24
C MET A 537 -1.25 -22.81 -12.66
N ARG A 538 -1.08 -23.85 -13.44
CA ARG A 538 -2.19 -24.65 -14.02
C ARG A 538 -3.26 -25.06 -12.99
N PRO A 539 -2.93 -25.62 -11.80
CA PRO A 539 -3.95 -26.04 -10.85
C PRO A 539 -4.66 -24.89 -10.13
N ILE A 540 -4.13 -23.68 -10.17
CA ILE A 540 -4.61 -22.53 -9.36
C ILE A 540 -5.17 -21.37 -10.18
N SER A 541 -4.81 -21.26 -11.47
CA SER A 541 -5.19 -20.10 -12.31
C SER A 541 -6.70 -19.84 -12.32
N ALA A 542 -7.54 -20.86 -12.44
CA ALA A 542 -8.98 -20.68 -12.44
C ALA A 542 -9.51 -20.11 -11.11
N LYS A 543 -8.93 -20.51 -9.97
CA LYS A 543 -9.31 -19.97 -8.65
C LYS A 543 -8.91 -18.50 -8.51
N ILE A 544 -7.69 -18.16 -8.91
CA ILE A 544 -7.18 -16.79 -8.90
C ILE A 544 -8.11 -15.89 -9.73
N ARG A 545 -8.46 -16.32 -10.94
CA ARG A 545 -9.35 -15.58 -11.83
C ARG A 545 -10.72 -15.36 -11.22
N LEU A 546 -11.33 -16.39 -10.63
CA LEU A 546 -12.63 -16.27 -9.97
C LEU A 546 -12.63 -15.16 -8.88
N HIS A 547 -11.60 -15.06 -8.09
CA HIS A 547 -11.44 -14.00 -7.09
C HIS A 547 -11.22 -12.62 -7.75
N ALA A 548 -10.35 -12.53 -8.75
CA ALA A 548 -10.09 -11.28 -9.45
C ALA A 548 -11.33 -10.76 -10.20
N GLU A 549 -12.04 -11.63 -10.91
CA GLU A 549 -13.30 -11.33 -11.61
C GLU A 549 -14.42 -10.93 -10.64
N ALA A 550 -14.49 -11.59 -9.46
CA ALA A 550 -15.40 -11.20 -8.39
C ALA A 550 -15.10 -9.79 -7.87
N ALA A 551 -13.82 -9.46 -7.67
CA ALA A 551 -13.41 -8.11 -7.24
C ALA A 551 -13.82 -7.05 -8.29
N ILE A 552 -13.57 -7.27 -9.57
CA ILE A 552 -14.00 -6.37 -10.67
C ILE A 552 -15.52 -6.17 -10.65
N THR A 553 -16.27 -7.27 -10.47
CA THR A 553 -17.73 -7.23 -10.41
C THR A 553 -18.24 -6.43 -9.21
N LEU A 554 -17.64 -6.64 -8.02
CA LEU A 554 -18.00 -5.93 -6.79
C LEU A 554 -17.69 -4.42 -6.89
N ILE A 555 -16.55 -4.04 -7.48
CA ILE A 555 -16.21 -2.64 -7.74
C ILE A 555 -17.24 -1.98 -8.67
N ALA A 556 -17.61 -2.67 -9.76
CA ALA A 556 -18.63 -2.15 -10.68
C ALA A 556 -20.00 -1.99 -9.98
N GLN A 557 -20.40 -2.94 -9.13
CA GLN A 557 -21.63 -2.86 -8.33
C GLN A 557 -21.58 -1.71 -7.32
N ALA A 558 -20.43 -1.50 -6.64
CA ALA A 558 -20.27 -0.38 -5.72
C ALA A 558 -20.44 0.98 -6.42
N ARG A 559 -19.83 1.13 -7.61
CA ARG A 559 -20.02 2.35 -8.42
C ARG A 559 -21.47 2.53 -8.88
N ALA A 560 -22.14 1.45 -9.25
CA ALA A 560 -23.55 1.50 -9.69
C ALA A 560 -24.51 1.81 -8.53
N ALA A 561 -24.21 1.38 -7.31
CA ALA A 561 -25.01 1.64 -6.13
C ALA A 561 -24.82 3.07 -5.59
N ALA A 562 -23.68 3.70 -5.89
CA ALA A 562 -23.37 5.04 -5.39
C ALA A 562 -24.10 6.13 -6.21
N PRO A 563 -24.69 7.15 -5.56
CA PRO A 563 -25.33 8.26 -6.26
C PRO A 563 -24.36 8.96 -7.24
N PRO A 564 -24.81 9.32 -8.45
CA PRO A 564 -24.00 10.09 -9.37
C PRO A 564 -23.82 11.52 -8.85
N VAL A 565 -22.62 12.10 -9.01
CA VAL A 565 -22.29 13.47 -8.60
C VAL A 565 -21.84 14.27 -9.84
N ALA A 566 -22.31 15.50 -9.96
CA ALA A 566 -21.77 16.41 -10.96
C ALA A 566 -20.37 16.87 -10.51
N ARG A 567 -19.32 16.49 -11.23
CA ARG A 567 -17.97 17.07 -11.02
C ARG A 567 -17.95 18.49 -11.55
N ALA A 568 -17.80 19.46 -10.65
CA ALA A 568 -17.59 20.83 -11.06
C ALA A 568 -16.16 20.98 -11.63
N GLY A 569 -16.04 21.29 -12.92
CA GLY A 569 -14.84 21.91 -13.51
C GLY A 569 -13.75 21.01 -14.06
N GLU A 570 -13.88 19.69 -14.10
CA GLU A 570 -12.97 18.87 -14.89
C GLU A 570 -13.49 18.76 -16.33
N ASN A 571 -12.92 19.56 -17.23
CA ASN A 571 -12.88 19.25 -18.65
C ASN A 571 -12.02 17.98 -18.81
N LEU A 572 -12.63 16.83 -18.68
CA LEU A 572 -12.04 15.57 -19.16
C LEU A 572 -11.93 15.75 -20.67
N GLY A 573 -10.70 16.02 -21.14
CA GLY A 573 -10.41 16.16 -22.55
C GLY A 573 -11.08 15.00 -23.30
N SER A 574 -11.84 15.33 -24.33
CA SER A 574 -12.49 14.41 -25.23
C SER A 574 -11.51 13.32 -25.68
N GLY A 575 -11.65 12.10 -25.19
CA GLY A 575 -10.87 10.97 -25.65
C GLY A 575 -10.58 9.85 -24.64
N ASN A 576 -10.86 10.01 -23.35
CA ASN A 576 -10.64 8.95 -22.37
C ASN A 576 -11.96 8.25 -22.02
N ASP A 577 -12.32 7.25 -22.80
CA ASP A 577 -13.49 6.38 -22.57
C ASP A 577 -13.35 5.49 -21.31
N TYR A 578 -12.22 5.56 -20.60
CA TYR A 578 -11.91 4.78 -19.39
C TYR A 578 -12.13 5.55 -18.07
N ALA A 579 -12.60 6.79 -18.12
CA ALA A 579 -12.92 7.53 -16.90
C ALA A 579 -14.17 6.92 -16.24
N SER A 580 -14.00 6.41 -15.03
CA SER A 580 -15.14 5.93 -14.24
C SER A 580 -16.15 7.06 -14.01
N PRO A 581 -17.46 6.77 -14.05
CA PRO A 581 -18.48 7.77 -13.75
C PRO A 581 -18.23 8.43 -12.40
N ALA A 582 -18.42 9.76 -12.32
CA ALA A 582 -18.32 10.46 -11.05
C ALA A 582 -19.47 10.02 -10.13
N THR A 583 -19.13 9.45 -9.00
CA THR A 583 -20.05 8.97 -7.97
C THR A 583 -19.76 9.66 -6.64
N SER A 584 -20.64 9.48 -5.66
CA SER A 584 -20.42 9.94 -4.28
C SER A 584 -19.32 9.17 -3.53
N LEU A 585 -18.73 8.12 -4.14
CA LEU A 585 -17.60 7.41 -3.55
C LEU A 585 -16.38 8.33 -3.48
N ARG A 586 -15.71 8.27 -2.33
CA ARG A 586 -14.47 9.01 -2.07
C ARG A 586 -13.27 8.23 -2.60
N GLU A 587 -12.16 8.92 -2.81
CA GLU A 587 -10.88 8.35 -3.28
C GLU A 587 -11.05 7.52 -4.59
N PRO A 588 -11.59 8.12 -5.65
CA PRO A 588 -11.85 7.40 -6.90
C PRO A 588 -10.59 6.83 -7.55
N ASN A 589 -9.43 7.49 -7.39
CA ASN A 589 -8.16 6.98 -7.92
C ASN A 589 -7.76 5.67 -7.23
N ALA A 590 -8.00 5.53 -5.92
CA ALA A 590 -7.74 4.28 -5.20
C ALA A 590 -8.67 3.15 -5.67
N ILE A 591 -9.94 3.47 -5.99
CA ILE A 591 -10.88 2.49 -6.55
C ILE A 591 -10.45 2.06 -7.96
N ASP A 592 -10.02 3.01 -8.80
CA ASP A 592 -9.50 2.71 -10.15
C ASP A 592 -8.21 1.88 -10.08
N ALA A 593 -7.32 2.17 -9.13
CA ALA A 593 -6.09 1.43 -8.90
C ALA A 593 -6.36 0.01 -8.37
N MET A 594 -7.37 -0.17 -7.52
CA MET A 594 -7.86 -1.48 -7.08
C MET A 594 -8.37 -2.29 -8.26
N GLU A 595 -9.19 -1.69 -9.15
CA GLU A 595 -9.68 -2.36 -10.35
C GLU A 595 -8.55 -2.73 -11.31
N LEU A 596 -7.57 -1.84 -11.52
CA LEU A 596 -6.38 -2.15 -12.32
C LEU A 596 -5.60 -3.34 -11.74
N GLY A 597 -5.42 -3.38 -10.42
CA GLY A 597 -4.82 -4.53 -9.73
C GLY A 597 -5.58 -5.82 -9.98
N ALA A 598 -6.91 -5.79 -9.86
CA ALA A 598 -7.77 -6.94 -10.15
C ALA A 598 -7.62 -7.43 -11.60
N ARG A 599 -7.61 -6.53 -12.57
CA ARG A 599 -7.43 -6.86 -14.00
C ARG A 599 -6.02 -7.40 -14.28
N ARG A 600 -4.97 -6.89 -13.64
CA ARG A 600 -3.60 -7.42 -13.78
C ARG A 600 -3.50 -8.83 -13.18
N ILE A 601 -4.12 -9.10 -12.04
CA ILE A 601 -4.16 -10.44 -11.42
C ILE A 601 -4.96 -11.44 -12.30
N ASP A 602 -6.13 -11.05 -12.80
CA ASP A 602 -6.92 -11.90 -13.70
C ASP A 602 -6.12 -12.26 -14.95
N PHE A 603 -5.54 -11.25 -15.59
CA PHE A 603 -4.77 -11.45 -16.83
C PHE A 603 -3.49 -12.27 -16.61
N LEU A 604 -2.81 -12.09 -15.46
CA LEU A 604 -1.67 -12.91 -15.09
C LEU A 604 -2.03 -14.40 -15.15
N ALA A 605 -3.14 -14.79 -14.56
CA ALA A 605 -3.58 -16.18 -14.55
C ALA A 605 -4.16 -16.62 -15.92
N LEU A 606 -4.89 -15.76 -16.60
CA LEU A 606 -5.45 -16.00 -17.95
C LEU A 606 -4.34 -16.30 -18.96
N LYS A 607 -3.24 -15.54 -18.93
CA LYS A 607 -2.09 -15.75 -19.82
C LYS A 607 -1.58 -17.20 -19.78
N PHE A 608 -1.43 -17.77 -18.59
CA PHE A 608 -0.98 -19.15 -18.43
C PHE A 608 -2.02 -20.16 -18.92
N GLN A 609 -3.32 -19.92 -18.68
CA GLN A 609 -4.39 -20.78 -19.20
C GLN A 609 -4.42 -20.78 -20.73
N LEU A 610 -4.40 -19.59 -21.35
CA LEU A 610 -4.42 -19.47 -22.81
C LEU A 610 -3.16 -20.07 -23.44
N ALA A 611 -2.00 -19.94 -22.83
CA ALA A 611 -0.76 -20.57 -23.29
C ALA A 611 -0.88 -22.11 -23.34
N ASP A 612 -1.42 -22.72 -22.29
CA ASP A 612 -1.67 -24.18 -22.24
C ASP A 612 -2.74 -24.62 -23.25
N GLU A 613 -3.81 -23.84 -23.42
CA GLU A 613 -4.87 -24.12 -24.38
C GLU A 613 -4.37 -24.04 -25.82
N ILE A 614 -3.51 -23.05 -26.13
CA ILE A 614 -2.92 -22.93 -27.48
C ILE A 614 -2.04 -24.15 -27.80
N THR A 615 -1.20 -24.61 -26.85
CA THR A 615 -0.36 -25.78 -27.06
C THR A 615 -1.19 -27.04 -27.32
N SER A 616 -2.25 -27.22 -26.55
CA SER A 616 -3.18 -28.35 -26.67
C SER A 616 -3.98 -28.28 -27.97
N ALA A 617 -4.46 -27.10 -28.38
CA ALA A 617 -5.20 -26.88 -29.63
C ALA A 617 -4.31 -27.14 -30.84
N TYR A 618 -3.04 -26.67 -30.80
CA TYR A 618 -2.11 -26.93 -31.91
C TYR A 618 -1.79 -28.39 -32.05
N ALA A 619 -1.61 -29.14 -30.98
CA ALA A 619 -1.40 -30.60 -31.03
C ALA A 619 -2.60 -31.31 -31.64
N ARG A 620 -3.84 -30.93 -31.28
CA ARG A 620 -5.04 -31.48 -31.89
C ARG A 620 -5.14 -31.12 -33.38
N ALA A 621 -4.81 -29.87 -33.74
CA ALA A 621 -4.78 -29.43 -35.15
C ALA A 621 -3.77 -30.23 -35.96
N TYR A 622 -2.58 -30.47 -35.42
CA TYR A 622 -1.51 -31.25 -36.08
C TYR A 622 -1.92 -32.71 -36.31
N ILE A 623 -2.52 -33.37 -35.31
CA ILE A 623 -3.06 -34.73 -35.44
C ILE A 623 -4.14 -34.75 -36.52
N ALA A 624 -5.06 -33.77 -36.49
CA ALA A 624 -6.16 -33.69 -37.46
C ALA A 624 -5.67 -33.41 -38.88
N ALA A 625 -4.64 -32.59 -39.07
CA ALA A 625 -4.04 -32.29 -40.36
C ALA A 625 -3.38 -33.51 -41.02
N ASN A 626 -2.80 -34.42 -40.20
CA ASN A 626 -2.14 -35.64 -40.67
C ASN A 626 -3.09 -36.85 -40.74
N SER A 627 -4.40 -36.66 -40.51
CA SER A 627 -5.39 -37.74 -40.60
C SER A 627 -5.85 -37.97 -42.04
N THR A 628 -6.11 -39.20 -42.39
CA THR A 628 -6.73 -39.58 -43.68
C THR A 628 -8.25 -39.42 -43.67
N ASP A 629 -8.87 -39.19 -42.51
CA ASP A 629 -10.32 -38.96 -42.43
C ASP A 629 -10.65 -37.50 -42.80
N PRO A 630 -11.44 -37.25 -43.86
CA PRO A 630 -11.85 -35.92 -44.30
C PRO A 630 -12.59 -35.10 -43.21
N LYS A 631 -13.23 -35.78 -42.25
CA LYS A 631 -13.91 -35.09 -41.12
C LYS A 631 -12.93 -34.38 -40.22
N MET A 632 -11.73 -34.88 -40.09
CA MET A 632 -10.68 -34.28 -39.27
C MET A 632 -10.19 -32.94 -39.82
N HIS A 633 -10.31 -32.65 -41.11
CA HIS A 633 -10.00 -31.35 -41.69
C HIS A 633 -10.83 -30.21 -41.04
N ARG A 634 -12.11 -30.45 -40.74
CA ARG A 634 -12.94 -29.48 -40.02
C ARG A 634 -12.40 -29.21 -38.62
N THR A 635 -11.96 -30.24 -37.90
CA THR A 635 -11.32 -30.10 -36.57
C THR A 635 -10.05 -29.25 -36.67
N MET A 636 -9.17 -29.55 -37.62
CA MET A 636 -7.95 -28.78 -37.86
C MET A 636 -8.25 -27.29 -38.08
N TYR A 637 -9.20 -26.96 -38.98
CA TYR A 637 -9.55 -25.54 -39.22
C TYR A 637 -10.14 -24.86 -38.02
N ARG A 638 -10.99 -25.54 -37.23
CA ARG A 638 -11.54 -25.01 -35.99
C ARG A 638 -10.44 -24.69 -34.98
N GLU A 639 -9.55 -25.65 -34.66
CA GLU A 639 -8.47 -25.46 -33.70
C GLU A 639 -7.53 -24.33 -34.15
N MET A 640 -7.17 -24.26 -35.43
CA MET A 640 -6.31 -23.18 -35.93
C MET A 640 -7.01 -21.81 -35.90
N SER A 641 -8.32 -21.74 -36.06
CA SER A 641 -9.11 -20.52 -35.91
C SER A 641 -9.18 -20.10 -34.44
N ASP A 642 -9.36 -21.07 -33.53
CA ASP A 642 -9.38 -20.82 -32.08
C ASP A 642 -8.03 -20.35 -31.54
N ILE A 643 -6.92 -20.76 -32.18
CA ILE A 643 -5.58 -20.26 -31.84
C ILE A 643 -5.37 -18.83 -32.37
N ASN A 644 -5.65 -18.60 -33.67
CA ASN A 644 -5.23 -17.39 -34.40
C ASN A 644 -6.32 -16.85 -35.36
N GLY A 645 -7.58 -16.92 -34.99
CA GLY A 645 -8.66 -16.18 -35.64
C GLY A 645 -8.76 -14.74 -35.14
N VAL A 646 -9.75 -14.01 -35.63
CA VAL A 646 -10.03 -12.61 -35.18
C VAL A 646 -10.28 -12.54 -33.67
N ASN A 647 -10.91 -13.58 -33.11
CA ASN A 647 -11.17 -13.75 -31.68
C ASN A 647 -10.40 -14.99 -31.17
N GLY A 648 -9.16 -15.17 -31.60
CA GLY A 648 -8.35 -16.30 -31.20
C GLY A 648 -7.54 -16.00 -29.92
N ARG A 649 -7.13 -17.05 -29.21
CA ARG A 649 -6.38 -16.95 -27.91
C ARG A 649 -5.12 -16.13 -28.00
N LEU A 650 -4.39 -16.15 -29.09
CA LEU A 650 -3.21 -15.29 -29.29
C LEU A 650 -3.59 -13.81 -29.33
N GLN A 651 -4.75 -13.49 -29.91
CA GLN A 651 -5.28 -12.12 -29.93
C GLN A 651 -5.67 -11.67 -28.53
N ASP A 652 -6.33 -12.56 -27.75
CA ASP A 652 -6.76 -12.25 -26.39
C ASP A 652 -5.55 -11.89 -25.49
N ILE A 653 -4.43 -12.61 -25.61
CA ILE A 653 -3.21 -12.29 -24.86
C ILE A 653 -2.63 -10.94 -25.30
N THR A 654 -2.55 -10.71 -26.62
CA THR A 654 -2.01 -9.45 -27.18
C THR A 654 -2.86 -8.25 -26.73
N TRP A 655 -4.18 -8.38 -26.80
CA TRP A 655 -5.09 -7.31 -26.38
C TRP A 655 -5.06 -7.09 -24.86
N GLY A 656 -4.93 -8.16 -24.08
CA GLY A 656 -4.83 -8.06 -22.63
C GLY A 656 -3.65 -7.19 -22.21
N TYR A 657 -2.46 -7.44 -22.76
CA TYR A 657 -1.29 -6.59 -22.51
C TYR A 657 -1.48 -5.16 -22.99
N SER A 658 -2.04 -4.98 -24.21
CA SER A 658 -2.27 -3.63 -24.77
C SER A 658 -3.26 -2.83 -23.94
N GLN A 659 -4.38 -3.42 -23.50
CA GLN A 659 -5.37 -2.75 -22.67
C GLN A 659 -4.81 -2.41 -21.29
N LEU A 660 -4.08 -3.34 -20.66
CA LEU A 660 -3.47 -3.11 -19.34
C LEU A 660 -2.39 -2.03 -19.40
N ARG A 661 -1.63 -1.96 -20.51
CA ARG A 661 -0.68 -0.89 -20.75
C ARG A 661 -1.33 0.49 -20.70
N ASP A 662 -2.44 0.67 -21.40
CA ASP A 662 -3.14 1.95 -21.48
C ASP A 662 -3.74 2.34 -20.12
N LEU A 663 -4.33 1.37 -19.39
CA LEU A 663 -4.85 1.60 -18.05
C LEU A 663 -3.75 1.95 -17.05
N TYR A 664 -2.60 1.30 -17.15
CA TYR A 664 -1.45 1.54 -16.29
C TYR A 664 -0.85 2.93 -16.52
N GLU A 665 -0.64 3.33 -17.78
CA GLU A 665 -0.17 4.66 -18.16
C GLU A 665 -1.08 5.76 -17.58
N GLN A 666 -2.39 5.60 -17.71
CA GLN A 666 -3.36 6.54 -17.15
C GLN A 666 -3.28 6.62 -15.62
N ALA A 667 -3.18 5.47 -14.94
CA ALA A 667 -3.07 5.41 -13.49
C ALA A 667 -1.79 6.10 -12.99
N TRP A 668 -0.67 5.85 -13.67
CA TRP A 668 0.62 6.51 -13.34
C TRP A 668 0.52 8.03 -13.45
N LEU A 669 0.07 8.53 -14.59
CA LEU A 669 0.09 9.97 -14.90
C LEU A 669 -0.93 10.79 -14.09
N ARG A 670 -1.87 10.15 -13.38
CA ARG A 670 -2.77 10.86 -12.45
C ARG A 670 -2.05 11.37 -11.20
N THR A 671 -1.05 10.67 -10.74
CA THR A 671 -0.42 10.92 -9.43
C THR A 671 1.07 11.19 -9.53
N ASN A 672 1.74 10.69 -10.57
CA ASN A 672 3.18 10.74 -10.70
C ASN A 672 3.65 11.58 -11.89
N ARG A 673 4.92 11.97 -11.84
CA ARG A 673 5.63 12.57 -12.96
C ARG A 673 5.83 11.51 -14.06
N PRO A 674 6.02 11.91 -15.34
CA PRO A 674 6.28 10.95 -16.43
C PRO A 674 7.59 10.17 -16.28
N TYR A 675 8.49 10.62 -15.40
CA TYR A 675 9.77 9.94 -15.12
C TYR A 675 9.52 8.50 -14.62
N GLY A 676 10.32 7.55 -15.09
CA GLY A 676 10.22 6.14 -14.72
C GLY A 676 9.12 5.35 -15.45
N LEU A 677 8.13 6.01 -16.03
CA LEU A 677 7.01 5.34 -16.71
C LEU A 677 7.43 4.60 -17.99
N ARG A 678 8.31 5.21 -18.79
CA ARG A 678 8.68 4.66 -20.09
C ARG A 678 9.24 3.24 -20.04
N PRO A 679 10.19 2.89 -19.15
CA PRO A 679 10.67 1.51 -19.03
C PRO A 679 9.56 0.50 -18.75
N VAL A 680 8.57 0.85 -17.92
CA VAL A 680 7.44 -0.03 -17.64
C VAL A 680 6.57 -0.22 -18.87
N LEU A 681 6.26 0.84 -19.61
CA LEU A 681 5.48 0.73 -20.86
C LEU A 681 6.24 -0.07 -21.93
N GLU A 682 7.56 0.02 -21.99
CA GLU A 682 8.41 -0.78 -22.90
C GLU A 682 8.32 -2.29 -22.56
N HIS A 683 8.10 -2.69 -21.29
CA HIS A 683 7.80 -4.09 -20.96
C HIS A 683 6.49 -4.55 -21.58
N TYR A 684 5.41 -3.77 -21.48
CA TYR A 684 4.14 -4.07 -22.14
C TYR A 684 4.29 -4.15 -23.66
N ASP A 685 4.99 -3.20 -24.25
CA ASP A 685 5.23 -3.15 -25.72
C ASP A 685 6.04 -4.38 -26.19
N TYR A 686 7.01 -4.82 -25.38
CA TYR A 686 7.78 -6.05 -25.63
C TYR A 686 6.87 -7.30 -25.64
N GLU A 687 5.99 -7.43 -24.65
CA GLU A 687 5.05 -8.57 -24.59
C GLU A 687 4.08 -8.57 -25.78
N VAL A 688 3.53 -7.41 -26.13
CA VAL A 688 2.69 -7.27 -27.34
C VAL A 688 3.45 -7.72 -28.58
N ALA A 689 4.70 -7.28 -28.76
CA ALA A 689 5.54 -7.66 -29.89
C ALA A 689 5.89 -9.15 -29.89
N LEU A 690 6.17 -9.74 -28.74
CA LEU A 690 6.45 -11.17 -28.59
C LEU A 690 5.24 -12.02 -29.05
N TRP A 691 4.06 -11.71 -28.56
CA TRP A 691 2.84 -12.44 -28.91
C TRP A 691 2.40 -12.18 -30.36
N GLN A 692 2.62 -10.97 -30.88
CA GLN A 692 2.42 -10.67 -32.30
C GLN A 692 3.37 -11.51 -33.19
N GLY A 693 4.61 -11.71 -32.79
CA GLY A 693 5.55 -12.60 -33.51
C GLY A 693 5.06 -14.06 -33.54
N ARG A 694 4.39 -14.54 -32.50
CA ARG A 694 3.74 -15.86 -32.44
C ARG A 694 2.51 -15.95 -33.38
N ILE A 695 1.70 -14.90 -33.40
CA ILE A 695 0.59 -14.76 -34.35
C ILE A 695 1.11 -14.93 -35.79
N ASP A 696 2.20 -14.26 -36.14
CA ASP A 696 2.77 -14.31 -37.51
C ASP A 696 3.33 -15.68 -37.85
N LYS A 697 3.95 -16.40 -36.91
CA LYS A 697 4.40 -17.78 -37.08
C LYS A 697 3.20 -18.75 -37.35
N VAL A 698 2.17 -18.64 -36.52
CA VAL A 698 0.97 -19.47 -36.69
C VAL A 698 0.24 -19.14 -37.98
N ARG A 699 0.17 -17.88 -38.40
CA ARG A 699 -0.38 -17.45 -39.69
C ARG A 699 0.42 -18.01 -40.87
N SER A 700 1.76 -18.08 -40.75
CA SER A 700 2.61 -18.71 -41.75
C SER A 700 2.38 -20.22 -41.83
N ALA A 701 2.19 -20.90 -40.71
CA ALA A 701 1.83 -22.31 -40.65
C ALA A 701 0.47 -22.58 -41.31
N GLN A 702 -0.53 -21.71 -41.12
CA GLN A 702 -1.84 -21.78 -41.78
C GLN A 702 -1.71 -21.63 -43.30
N ARG A 703 -0.88 -20.72 -43.82
CA ARG A 703 -0.58 -20.55 -45.24
C ARG A 703 0.09 -21.81 -45.81
N GLN A 704 1.16 -22.29 -45.17
CA GLN A 704 1.84 -23.51 -45.57
C GLN A 704 0.87 -24.69 -45.65
N MET A 705 -0.01 -24.86 -44.67
CA MET A 705 -1.04 -25.90 -44.67
C MET A 705 -2.00 -25.76 -45.85
N SER A 706 -2.42 -24.53 -46.19
CA SER A 706 -3.31 -24.33 -47.33
C SER A 706 -2.66 -24.68 -48.68
N GLU A 707 -1.35 -24.40 -48.83
CA GLU A 707 -0.57 -24.63 -50.03
C GLU A 707 -0.10 -26.09 -50.18
N THR A 708 0.48 -26.65 -49.12
CA THR A 708 1.15 -27.96 -49.14
C THR A 708 0.33 -29.09 -48.57
N LYS A 709 -0.80 -28.78 -47.87
CA LYS A 709 -1.61 -29.73 -47.08
C LYS A 709 -0.85 -30.33 -45.88
N LEU A 710 0.26 -29.75 -45.50
CA LEU A 710 1.09 -30.18 -44.37
C LEU A 710 1.17 -29.05 -43.32
N LEU A 711 0.69 -29.33 -42.10
CA LEU A 711 0.86 -28.43 -40.99
C LEU A 711 2.24 -28.66 -40.39
N PRO A 712 3.06 -27.60 -40.13
CA PRO A 712 4.34 -27.74 -39.46
C PRO A 712 4.21 -28.33 -38.03
N THR A 713 5.26 -28.93 -37.52
CA THR A 713 5.27 -29.39 -36.12
C THR A 713 5.18 -28.21 -35.15
N ALA A 714 4.72 -28.43 -33.94
CA ALA A 714 4.66 -27.41 -32.90
C ALA A 714 6.04 -26.73 -32.67
N ALA A 715 7.11 -27.52 -32.66
CA ALA A 715 8.48 -27.02 -32.48
C ALA A 715 8.93 -26.04 -33.60
N GLU A 716 8.57 -26.35 -34.88
CA GLU A 716 8.87 -25.44 -36.00
C GLU A 716 8.16 -24.10 -35.90
N VAL A 717 6.99 -24.07 -35.25
CA VAL A 717 6.20 -22.84 -35.03
C VAL A 717 6.61 -22.16 -33.69
N GLY A 718 7.43 -22.82 -32.86
CA GLY A 718 7.85 -22.31 -31.58
C GLY A 718 6.78 -22.48 -30.49
N ILE A 719 5.88 -23.48 -30.66
CA ILE A 719 4.88 -23.85 -29.67
C ILE A 719 5.41 -25.04 -28.86
N PRO A 720 5.41 -25.02 -27.51
CA PRO A 720 5.85 -26.16 -26.71
C PRO A 720 4.96 -27.39 -26.87
N THR A 721 5.47 -28.54 -26.42
CA THR A 721 4.67 -29.75 -26.28
C THR A 721 3.54 -29.51 -25.25
N PRO A 722 2.30 -29.98 -25.54
CA PRO A 722 1.21 -29.82 -24.58
C PRO A 722 1.55 -30.47 -23.22
N PRO A 723 1.06 -29.92 -22.12
CA PRO A 723 1.20 -30.55 -20.82
C PRO A 723 0.53 -31.93 -20.81
N GLN A 724 1.17 -32.89 -20.15
CA GLN A 724 0.64 -34.24 -19.98
C GLN A 724 -0.54 -34.30 -19.02
#